data_6619fd2462198dcd0ff4f3cad2d39d0e
#
_entry.id   6619fd2462198dcd0ff4f3cad2d39d0e
#
_cell.length_a   1.000
_cell.length_b   1.000
_cell.length_c   1.000
_cell.angle_alpha   90.00
_cell.angle_beta   90.00
_cell.angle_gamma   90.00
#
_symmetry.space_group_name_H-M   'P 1'
#
loop_
_entity.id
_entity.type
_entity.pdbx_description
1 polymer ?
#
loop_
_entity_poly.entity_id
_entity_poly.type
_entity_poly.pdbx_seq_one_letter_code
_entity_poly.pdbx_strand_id
1 'polypeptide(L)'
;MTSTRHFNPLATVMTVIVLSLMAGVGIYRIDFETDIVATLPERDPVISAARDILRHHPGQDLVAVDLYLESGGPTDLAAITREVETAMTGSGLFERVGMKAVGEQMPALIHYLVEHLPILFSQADLERHVAPLLTEAKVRDRLQNSLTQLASLEGIGQAEFIALDPLEFRHLLLAQLARLAPAPGIRPFQGHMLSADQKHVLVVATPAQPSTDTAVARQIKAFFNDLQDRLQHPDATDPGVVVTPVGAYRAALDNEMLARRDTRKVVGFAMGGIALLLLLTFPRPWIGLLAFIPALAGTAVALFIMSLLQARLSVLTLGFGGAVISITVDHGIAYLLFLDRSRATRGEDAAREVRAVGLIATLTTVGAFLALSFSGFPVLGEIGRFAAIGIGSAFLFVHLVMPRLIPSLPPARRTRPPVLQRLLARLAGGLDMKVFWVGLGVMGLLAVFAAPRFQVDLRAMNTVTPATRAAETQVQDVWGRFMERVFVVTQGARLDDLLAQGDQVSVLLEKMTATGELAPGFLPASFFPGPARAEANRIAWQTFWTPQRVADVSDILQTVGAALGFADDAFAPFLRLLGDTRMSPALPDPAYFELLGIVPDSDGSGWRQYLTLKPGEHYRAATFYDRLAQTGTARLFDPVFFAERLGQFLSKTFRQMLLVVGASAVVLLSLFFCDLTLTGLALLPLAGAFVCTLGIMGIVGRPLDIPALMLAIIVLGMGIDYALFTIRAFQRYGSETDPELALFRTTVFLAAASTLVGFGALMSADHAVFKSAGLTSFGGILFSTVGTFILLPPLLRRLFNRSPAGGRHATGEPLSACTAARQRFRHLEIRPRWFAWRRLRDGGLLSGLSLPEMVAGPALVYPVEYGIEAAWLAETVPGLRIVGADPDREKVRVARRVVGADGDIRTGGLDVLGEDTGGLNAGIVFLTGRLSEDADPAMLLRTAGRILVAGGHLVVLAKASGGRRRRLSWLREKVTSGPEPYNLADVETFLQREGFQQIKRNAAADGTGDLWVWAIRT
;
A
#
# COMPACT_ATOMS: atom_id res chain seq x y z
N MET A 1 7.00 7.61 -54.79
CA MET A 1 7.92 7.76 -53.65
C MET A 1 7.27 8.64 -52.59
N THR A 2 6.41 8.09 -51.76
CA THR A 2 5.82 8.77 -50.62
C THR A 2 6.79 8.65 -49.46
N SER A 3 7.40 9.74 -49.03
CA SER A 3 8.25 9.85 -47.85
C SER A 3 7.45 9.37 -46.64
N THR A 4 7.66 8.12 -46.20
CA THR A 4 7.11 7.58 -44.95
C THR A 4 7.78 8.31 -43.83
N ARG A 5 7.14 9.34 -43.28
CA ARG A 5 7.60 9.99 -42.02
C ARG A 5 7.51 8.96 -40.92
N HIS A 6 8.65 8.54 -40.38
CA HIS A 6 8.74 7.55 -39.30
C HIS A 6 8.25 8.09 -37.96
N PHE A 7 8.25 9.42 -37.78
CA PHE A 7 7.75 10.14 -36.62
C PHE A 7 6.83 11.27 -37.04
N ASN A 8 5.78 11.50 -36.29
CA ASN A 8 4.88 12.63 -36.47
C ASN A 8 5.31 13.80 -35.56
N PRO A 9 6.03 14.83 -36.07
CA PRO A 9 6.60 15.87 -35.21
C PRO A 9 5.54 16.70 -34.51
N LEU A 10 4.41 17.00 -35.18
CA LEU A 10 3.33 17.80 -34.59
C LEU A 10 2.69 17.06 -33.41
N ALA A 11 2.34 15.77 -33.57
CA ALA A 11 1.78 14.95 -32.51
C ALA A 11 2.76 14.82 -31.34
N THR A 12 4.06 14.70 -31.59
CA THR A 12 5.10 14.62 -30.57
C THR A 12 5.18 15.90 -29.75
N VAL A 13 5.27 17.06 -30.42
CA VAL A 13 5.34 18.37 -29.71
C VAL A 13 4.10 18.61 -28.87
N MET A 14 2.91 18.37 -29.44
CA MET A 14 1.63 18.53 -28.72
C MET A 14 1.58 17.59 -27.49
N THR A 15 2.00 16.34 -27.63
CA THR A 15 2.03 15.38 -26.53
C THR A 15 2.98 15.85 -25.42
N VAL A 16 4.18 16.31 -25.77
CA VAL A 16 5.16 16.82 -24.80
C VAL A 16 4.60 18.03 -24.05
N ILE A 17 4.00 18.98 -24.75
CA ILE A 17 3.41 20.18 -24.13
C ILE A 17 2.32 19.79 -23.14
N VAL A 18 1.37 18.94 -23.55
CA VAL A 18 0.25 18.52 -22.70
C VAL A 18 0.75 17.79 -21.46
N LEU A 19 1.67 16.84 -21.61
CA LEU A 19 2.22 16.07 -20.48
C LEU A 19 3.04 16.96 -19.53
N SER A 20 3.83 17.91 -20.07
CA SER A 20 4.59 18.86 -19.24
C SER A 20 3.67 19.79 -18.46
N LEU A 21 2.58 20.25 -19.06
CA LEU A 21 1.58 21.05 -18.39
C LEU A 21 0.88 20.27 -17.27
N MET A 22 0.46 19.03 -17.56
CA MET A 22 -0.18 18.17 -16.55
C MET A 22 0.76 17.89 -15.37
N ALA A 23 2.02 17.55 -15.66
CA ALA A 23 3.02 17.32 -14.62
C ALA A 23 3.29 18.58 -13.81
N GLY A 24 3.44 19.74 -14.45
CA GLY A 24 3.67 21.03 -13.79
C GLY A 24 2.52 21.46 -12.88
N VAL A 25 1.28 21.35 -13.35
CA VAL A 25 0.09 21.62 -12.53
C VAL A 25 -0.02 20.63 -11.37
N GLY A 26 0.24 19.35 -11.63
CA GLY A 26 0.23 18.31 -10.60
C GLY A 26 1.21 18.62 -9.47
N ILE A 27 2.46 18.93 -9.80
CA ILE A 27 3.51 19.24 -8.81
C ILE A 27 3.22 20.53 -8.06
N TYR A 28 2.70 21.56 -8.74
CA TYR A 28 2.41 22.86 -8.13
C TYR A 28 1.28 22.81 -7.10
N ARG A 29 0.27 21.96 -7.31
CA ARG A 29 -0.94 21.88 -6.47
C ARG A 29 -0.83 20.92 -5.30
N ILE A 30 0.16 20.05 -5.26
CA ILE A 30 0.29 19.02 -4.23
C ILE A 30 1.19 19.52 -3.10
N ASP A 31 0.65 19.57 -1.88
CA ASP A 31 1.43 19.68 -0.66
C ASP A 31 1.89 18.29 -0.18
N PHE A 32 3.10 18.20 0.35
CA PHE A 32 3.68 16.93 0.78
C PHE A 32 3.47 16.71 2.27
N GLU A 33 2.77 15.62 2.61
CA GLU A 33 2.54 15.18 3.98
C GLU A 33 3.68 14.26 4.43
N THR A 34 4.30 14.62 5.56
CA THR A 34 5.40 13.86 6.19
C THR A 34 4.99 13.19 7.50
N ASP A 35 3.77 13.48 8.01
CA ASP A 35 3.26 12.91 9.26
C ASP A 35 3.01 11.40 9.15
N ILE A 36 3.77 10.63 9.93
CA ILE A 36 3.64 9.17 9.99
C ILE A 36 2.35 8.76 10.69
N VAL A 37 1.87 9.55 11.66
CA VAL A 37 0.62 9.26 12.38
C VAL A 37 -0.58 9.31 11.43
N ALA A 38 -0.51 10.17 10.39
CA ALA A 38 -1.51 10.21 9.32
C ALA A 38 -1.61 8.89 8.51
N THR A 39 -0.58 8.06 8.56
CA THR A 39 -0.55 6.77 7.82
C THR A 39 -1.30 5.64 8.53
N LEU A 40 -1.66 5.82 9.81
CA LEU A 40 -2.29 4.80 10.63
C LEU A 40 -3.76 4.58 10.25
N PRO A 41 -4.27 3.33 10.36
CA PRO A 41 -5.66 3.01 10.04
C PRO A 41 -6.66 3.66 10.99
N GLU A 42 -7.82 4.08 10.45
CA GLU A 42 -8.88 4.75 11.20
C GLU A 42 -9.98 3.82 11.72
N ARG A 43 -10.06 2.60 11.17
CA ARG A 43 -11.20 1.70 11.39
C ARG A 43 -11.17 0.90 12.69
N ASP A 44 -10.02 0.75 13.32
CA ASP A 44 -9.90 0.04 14.60
C ASP A 44 -9.97 1.03 15.76
N PRO A 45 -10.84 0.81 16.77
CA PRO A 45 -11.03 1.76 17.88
C PRO A 45 -9.75 2.02 18.69
N VAL A 46 -8.92 1.00 18.90
CA VAL A 46 -7.65 1.14 19.63
C VAL A 46 -6.66 1.98 18.84
N ILE A 47 -6.56 1.71 17.54
CA ILE A 47 -5.64 2.42 16.65
C ILE A 47 -6.11 3.87 16.43
N SER A 48 -7.42 4.06 16.29
CA SER A 48 -8.02 5.40 16.16
C SER A 48 -7.80 6.24 17.42
N ALA A 49 -8.01 5.66 18.62
CA ALA A 49 -7.74 6.31 19.89
C ALA A 49 -6.25 6.65 20.05
N ALA A 50 -5.37 5.71 19.70
CA ALA A 50 -3.93 5.94 19.72
C ALA A 50 -3.51 7.07 18.77
N ARG A 51 -4.06 7.09 17.55
CA ARG A 51 -3.80 8.14 16.57
C ARG A 51 -4.26 9.52 17.06
N ASP A 52 -5.43 9.60 17.67
CA ASP A 52 -5.96 10.83 18.27
C ASP A 52 -5.06 11.32 19.42
N ILE A 53 -4.67 10.43 20.31
CA ILE A 53 -3.76 10.74 21.40
C ILE A 53 -2.40 11.19 20.86
N LEU A 54 -1.81 10.43 19.94
CA LEU A 54 -0.52 10.78 19.35
C LEU A 54 -0.52 12.12 18.61
N ARG A 55 -1.65 12.56 18.06
CA ARG A 55 -1.76 13.85 17.36
C ARG A 55 -1.93 15.05 18.29
N HIS A 56 -2.58 14.84 19.42
CA HIS A 56 -3.01 15.95 20.28
C HIS A 56 -2.33 15.94 21.65
N HIS A 57 -1.43 14.98 21.92
CA HIS A 57 -0.72 14.94 23.20
C HIS A 57 0.23 16.14 23.32
N PRO A 58 0.12 16.96 24.36
CA PRO A 58 0.91 18.18 24.52
C PRO A 58 2.44 17.93 24.54
N GLY A 59 2.86 16.74 24.95
CA GLY A 59 4.26 16.34 24.95
C GLY A 59 4.84 15.99 23.57
N GLN A 60 4.02 15.96 22.50
CA GLN A 60 4.50 15.60 21.16
C GLN A 60 5.31 16.71 20.50
N ASP A 61 4.94 17.95 20.75
CA ASP A 61 5.62 19.12 20.20
C ASP A 61 6.75 19.65 21.11
N LEU A 62 6.94 19.02 22.29
CA LEU A 62 7.97 19.47 23.22
C LEU A 62 9.38 19.27 22.64
N VAL A 63 10.20 20.27 22.84
CA VAL A 63 11.66 20.22 22.64
C VAL A 63 12.30 20.11 23.99
N ALA A 64 12.93 18.98 24.26
CA ALA A 64 13.74 18.75 25.45
C ALA A 64 15.20 19.01 25.11
N VAL A 65 15.88 19.80 25.91
CA VAL A 65 17.28 20.16 25.72
C VAL A 65 18.07 19.69 26.94
N ASP A 66 18.94 18.75 26.74
CA ASP A 66 19.90 18.31 27.74
C ASP A 66 21.14 19.22 27.65
N LEU A 67 21.44 19.89 28.75
CA LEU A 67 22.64 20.71 28.91
C LEU A 67 23.62 19.97 29.77
N TYR A 68 24.75 19.55 29.18
CA TYR A 68 25.81 18.85 29.88
C TYR A 68 27.00 19.76 30.10
N LEU A 69 27.57 19.72 31.30
CA LEU A 69 28.75 20.47 31.65
C LEU A 69 29.92 19.49 31.95
N GLU A 70 30.99 19.58 31.20
CA GLU A 70 32.13 18.69 31.34
C GLU A 70 32.94 19.02 32.63
N SER A 71 33.14 20.29 32.93
CA SER A 71 33.87 20.78 34.10
C SER A 71 33.14 21.97 34.73
N GLY A 72 32.84 21.92 36.04
CA GLY A 72 32.08 22.96 36.74
C GLY A 72 31.12 22.36 37.77
N GLY A 73 30.42 23.24 38.51
CA GLY A 73 29.45 22.85 39.53
C GLY A 73 27.98 23.05 39.09
N PRO A 74 27.02 22.56 39.89
CA PRO A 74 25.60 22.76 39.62
C PRO A 74 25.17 24.23 39.51
N THR A 75 25.86 25.13 40.19
CA THR A 75 25.62 26.57 40.13
C THR A 75 26.01 27.18 38.79
N ASP A 76 27.14 26.74 38.20
CA ASP A 76 27.59 27.19 36.89
C ASP A 76 26.63 26.69 35.82
N LEU A 77 26.25 25.41 35.93
CA LEU A 77 25.30 24.80 35.03
C LEU A 77 23.92 25.52 35.09
N ALA A 78 23.47 25.91 36.28
CA ALA A 78 22.22 26.68 36.43
C ALA A 78 22.34 28.12 35.84
N ALA A 79 23.52 28.73 35.88
CA ALA A 79 23.78 30.02 35.26
C ALA A 79 23.72 29.94 33.74
N ILE A 80 24.39 28.94 33.15
CA ILE A 80 24.34 28.64 31.71
C ILE A 80 22.92 28.30 31.25
N THR A 81 22.21 27.52 32.06
CA THR A 81 20.82 27.17 31.74
C THR A 81 19.93 28.40 31.60
N ARG A 82 20.08 29.38 32.50
CA ARG A 82 19.33 30.65 32.41
C ARG A 82 19.67 31.47 31.15
N GLU A 83 20.92 31.44 30.71
CA GLU A 83 21.34 32.05 29.44
C GLU A 83 20.66 31.37 28.27
N VAL A 84 20.66 30.02 28.23
CA VAL A 84 20.00 29.22 27.20
C VAL A 84 18.49 29.50 27.20
N GLU A 85 17.84 29.49 28.34
CA GLU A 85 16.39 29.80 28.44
C GLU A 85 16.06 31.22 27.96
N THR A 86 16.93 32.18 28.28
CA THR A 86 16.79 33.58 27.82
C THR A 86 16.94 33.66 26.29
N ALA A 87 17.93 32.96 25.71
CA ALA A 87 18.15 32.90 24.28
C ALA A 87 16.97 32.24 23.56
N MET A 88 16.46 31.11 24.10
CA MET A 88 15.29 30.43 23.57
C MET A 88 14.03 31.31 23.58
N THR A 89 13.77 31.97 24.72
CA THR A 89 12.62 32.89 24.85
C THR A 89 12.74 34.08 23.89
N GLY A 90 13.92 34.67 23.76
CA GLY A 90 14.20 35.78 22.87
C GLY A 90 14.14 35.41 21.36
N SER A 91 14.21 34.16 21.01
CA SER A 91 14.16 33.70 19.61
C SER A 91 12.78 33.83 18.95
N GLY A 92 11.70 33.92 19.74
CA GLY A 92 10.32 33.85 19.25
C GLY A 92 9.88 32.50 18.65
N LEU A 93 10.74 31.50 18.70
CA LEU A 93 10.43 30.15 18.20
C LEU A 93 9.66 29.32 19.23
N PHE A 94 9.73 29.70 20.51
CA PHE A 94 9.12 28.98 21.61
C PHE A 94 8.10 29.86 22.33
N GLU A 95 6.94 29.30 22.59
CA GLU A 95 5.88 29.93 23.36
C GLU A 95 6.20 29.94 24.88
N ARG A 96 6.79 28.79 25.32
CA ARG A 96 7.17 28.61 26.73
C ARG A 96 8.53 27.89 26.79
N VAL A 97 9.35 28.29 27.76
CA VAL A 97 10.68 27.74 28.00
C VAL A 97 10.90 27.50 29.48
N GLY A 98 11.37 26.31 29.85
CA GLY A 98 11.72 25.93 31.22
C GLY A 98 10.51 25.72 32.13
N MET A 99 10.78 25.55 33.42
CA MET A 99 9.78 25.29 34.45
C MET A 99 9.42 26.56 35.27
N LYS A 100 9.81 27.71 34.80
CA LYS A 100 9.67 28.98 35.54
C LYS A 100 8.24 29.29 35.95
N ALA A 101 7.31 29.07 35.02
CA ALA A 101 5.87 29.25 35.26
C ALA A 101 5.36 28.32 36.38
N VAL A 102 5.79 27.08 36.44
CA VAL A 102 5.40 26.13 37.49
C VAL A 102 5.99 26.53 38.85
N GLY A 103 7.23 27.03 38.88
CA GLY A 103 7.86 27.52 40.11
C GLY A 103 7.17 28.76 40.68
N GLU A 104 6.78 29.72 39.85
CA GLU A 104 6.08 30.94 40.22
C GLU A 104 4.67 30.68 40.76
N GLN A 105 4.03 29.58 40.31
CA GLN A 105 2.67 29.20 40.73
C GLN A 105 2.64 28.29 41.95
N MET A 106 3.77 27.76 42.38
CA MET A 106 3.85 26.81 43.50
C MET A 106 3.32 27.41 44.83
N PRO A 107 3.61 28.65 45.18
CA PRO A 107 3.03 29.27 46.40
C PRO A 107 1.49 29.31 46.35
N ALA A 108 0.91 29.67 45.22
CA ALA A 108 -0.54 29.73 45.04
C ALA A 108 -1.17 28.33 45.09
N LEU A 109 -0.50 27.35 44.53
CA LEU A 109 -0.93 25.95 44.62
C LEU A 109 -0.89 25.44 46.07
N ILE A 110 0.16 25.76 46.81
CA ILE A 110 0.25 25.39 48.24
C ILE A 110 -0.86 26.03 49.05
N HIS A 111 -1.13 27.30 48.78
CA HIS A 111 -2.25 28.02 49.40
C HIS A 111 -3.59 27.37 49.13
N TYR A 112 -3.88 27.08 47.87
CA TYR A 112 -5.07 26.33 47.47
C TYR A 112 -5.18 24.99 48.23
N LEU A 113 -4.08 24.18 48.26
CA LEU A 113 -4.10 22.87 48.92
C LEU A 113 -4.39 22.98 50.43
N VAL A 114 -3.79 23.98 51.09
CA VAL A 114 -4.01 24.21 52.53
C VAL A 114 -5.43 24.64 52.83
N GLU A 115 -6.00 25.54 52.05
CA GLU A 115 -7.39 25.95 52.22
C GLU A 115 -8.41 24.88 51.94
N HIS A 116 -8.10 23.91 51.04
CA HIS A 116 -9.03 22.91 50.56
C HIS A 116 -8.79 21.50 51.18
N LEU A 117 -7.97 21.35 52.23
CA LEU A 117 -7.70 20.07 52.89
C LEU A 117 -8.93 19.17 53.11
N PRO A 118 -10.14 19.73 53.52
CA PRO A 118 -11.31 18.90 53.80
C PRO A 118 -11.84 18.09 52.62
N ILE A 119 -11.53 18.47 51.39
CA ILE A 119 -11.97 17.76 50.18
C ILE A 119 -10.86 16.96 49.49
N LEU A 120 -9.62 17.01 50.01
CA LEU A 120 -8.46 16.42 49.34
C LEU A 120 -8.07 15.06 49.92
N PHE A 121 -8.50 14.72 51.16
CA PHE A 121 -8.15 13.47 51.81
C PHE A 121 -9.29 12.46 51.80
N SER A 122 -9.01 11.24 51.31
CA SER A 122 -9.92 10.11 51.46
C SER A 122 -9.94 9.60 52.90
N GLN A 123 -10.95 8.81 53.26
CA GLN A 123 -11.01 8.16 54.57
C GLN A 123 -9.74 7.32 54.83
N ALA A 124 -9.26 6.62 53.81
CA ALA A 124 -8.04 5.81 53.95
C ALA A 124 -6.79 6.67 54.20
N ASP A 125 -6.69 7.87 53.58
CA ASP A 125 -5.59 8.79 53.80
C ASP A 125 -5.64 9.38 55.21
N LEU A 126 -6.82 9.73 55.67
CA LEU A 126 -7.01 10.23 57.03
C LEU A 126 -6.58 9.22 58.10
N GLU A 127 -6.99 7.95 57.91
CA GLU A 127 -6.65 6.89 58.86
C GLU A 127 -5.18 6.47 58.80
N ARG A 128 -4.58 6.38 57.60
CA ARG A 128 -3.22 5.87 57.44
C ARG A 128 -2.14 6.94 57.61
N HIS A 129 -2.41 8.16 57.20
CA HIS A 129 -1.40 9.21 57.07
C HIS A 129 -1.63 10.36 58.05
N VAL A 130 -2.89 10.76 58.28
CA VAL A 130 -3.20 11.88 59.17
C VAL A 130 -3.28 11.42 60.63
N ALA A 131 -4.01 10.34 60.96
CA ALA A 131 -4.18 9.90 62.31
C ALA A 131 -2.86 9.68 63.08
N PRO A 132 -1.79 9.10 62.49
CA PRO A 132 -0.49 8.97 63.18
C PRO A 132 0.21 10.27 63.54
N LEU A 133 -0.13 11.37 62.85
CA LEU A 133 0.46 12.72 63.11
C LEU A 133 -0.17 13.43 64.29
N LEU A 134 -1.31 12.97 64.81
CA LEU A 134 -2.08 13.62 65.85
C LEU A 134 -1.57 13.31 67.27
N THR A 135 -0.48 12.59 67.42
CA THR A 135 0.13 12.31 68.74
C THR A 135 0.94 13.51 69.23
N GLU A 136 0.95 13.78 70.51
CA GLU A 136 1.68 14.91 71.14
C GLU A 136 3.15 14.99 70.67
N ALA A 137 3.83 13.84 70.61
CA ALA A 137 5.23 13.77 70.18
C ALA A 137 5.40 14.25 68.70
N LYS A 138 4.50 13.84 67.81
CA LYS A 138 4.54 14.27 66.40
C LYS A 138 4.11 15.72 66.21
N VAL A 139 3.12 16.16 66.97
CA VAL A 139 2.72 17.56 66.95
C VAL A 139 3.88 18.46 67.41
N ARG A 140 4.56 18.06 68.51
CA ARG A 140 5.75 18.75 69.00
C ARG A 140 6.86 18.85 67.92
N ASP A 141 7.19 17.74 67.30
CA ASP A 141 8.17 17.64 66.23
C ASP A 141 7.84 18.58 65.05
N ARG A 142 6.57 18.61 64.62
CA ARG A 142 6.10 19.49 63.54
C ARG A 142 6.15 20.97 63.90
N LEU A 143 5.67 21.30 65.08
CA LEU A 143 5.68 22.71 65.54
C LEU A 143 7.10 23.23 65.75
N GLN A 144 8.03 22.36 66.24
CA GLN A 144 9.44 22.70 66.39
C GLN A 144 10.11 22.98 65.01
N ASN A 145 9.81 22.18 64.01
CA ASN A 145 10.23 22.39 62.64
C ASN A 145 9.67 23.71 62.07
N SER A 146 8.37 23.95 62.29
CA SER A 146 7.72 25.20 61.89
C SER A 146 8.34 26.44 62.54
N LEU A 147 8.68 26.35 63.81
CA LEU A 147 9.38 27.43 64.52
C LEU A 147 10.80 27.66 63.96
N THR A 148 11.52 26.63 63.63
CA THR A 148 12.83 26.70 62.95
C THR A 148 12.73 27.35 61.57
N GLN A 149 11.69 27.04 60.83
CA GLN A 149 11.40 27.65 59.56
C GLN A 149 11.06 29.15 59.71
N LEU A 150 10.21 29.52 60.64
CA LEU A 150 9.88 30.93 60.93
C LEU A 150 11.10 31.77 61.34
N ALA A 151 12.07 31.14 62.00
CA ALA A 151 13.30 31.83 62.44
C ALA A 151 14.32 32.02 61.28
N SER A 152 14.11 31.38 60.14
CA SER A 152 14.93 31.55 58.96
C SER A 152 14.49 32.74 58.11
N LEU A 153 15.42 33.26 57.25
CA LEU A 153 15.09 34.31 56.29
C LEU A 153 14.04 33.89 55.26
N GLU A 154 13.95 32.61 55.01
CA GLU A 154 12.99 31.99 54.10
C GLU A 154 11.59 31.87 54.75
N GLY A 155 11.49 32.02 56.06
CA GLY A 155 10.25 31.94 56.82
C GLY A 155 9.38 33.21 56.77
N ILE A 156 9.90 34.29 56.20
CA ILE A 156 9.14 35.54 56.06
C ILE A 156 7.99 35.30 55.04
N GLY A 157 6.74 35.32 55.53
CA GLY A 157 5.54 35.04 54.75
C GLY A 157 4.97 33.61 54.96
N GLN A 158 5.66 32.72 55.65
CA GLN A 158 5.15 31.36 55.92
C GLN A 158 4.23 31.26 57.14
N ALA A 159 4.13 32.32 57.96
CA ALA A 159 3.31 32.31 59.18
C ALA A 159 1.83 31.96 58.89
N GLU A 160 1.27 32.45 57.79
CA GLU A 160 -0.11 32.17 57.37
C GLU A 160 -0.32 30.67 57.05
N PHE A 161 0.64 30.07 56.32
CA PHE A 161 0.59 28.65 56.00
C PHE A 161 0.70 27.78 57.23
N ILE A 162 1.54 28.15 58.20
CA ILE A 162 1.71 27.45 59.48
C ILE A 162 0.47 27.57 60.34
N ALA A 163 -0.19 28.73 60.35
CA ALA A 163 -1.44 28.94 61.05
C ALA A 163 -2.61 28.13 60.49
N LEU A 164 -2.65 27.92 59.16
CA LEU A 164 -3.67 27.14 58.44
C LEU A 164 -3.38 25.64 58.46
N ASP A 165 -2.08 25.24 58.51
CA ASP A 165 -1.67 23.83 58.46
C ASP A 165 -0.44 23.58 59.37
N PRO A 166 -0.63 23.68 60.69
CA PRO A 166 0.47 23.51 61.69
C PRO A 166 1.03 22.08 61.70
N LEU A 167 0.26 21.08 61.24
CA LEU A 167 0.64 19.66 61.18
C LEU A 167 1.26 19.28 59.83
N GLU A 168 1.42 20.24 58.92
CA GLU A 168 2.06 20.06 57.60
C GLU A 168 1.36 18.99 56.73
N PHE A 169 0.02 18.88 56.78
CA PHE A 169 -0.74 17.95 55.95
C PHE A 169 -0.49 18.19 54.43
N ARG A 170 -0.20 19.44 54.03
CA ARG A 170 0.23 19.77 52.68
C ARG A 170 1.40 18.92 52.18
N HIS A 171 2.31 18.52 53.04
CA HIS A 171 3.47 17.69 52.67
C HIS A 171 3.06 16.30 52.19
N LEU A 172 1.94 15.73 52.66
CA LEU A 172 1.38 14.46 52.23
C LEU A 172 0.90 14.57 50.78
N LEU A 173 0.32 15.71 50.41
CA LEU A 173 -0.16 15.99 49.07
C LEU A 173 1.03 16.34 48.17
N LEU A 174 1.90 17.25 48.57
CA LEU A 174 3.08 17.67 47.78
C LEU A 174 4.03 16.50 47.47
N ALA A 175 4.11 15.48 48.37
CA ALA A 175 4.87 14.26 48.09
C ALA A 175 4.39 13.51 46.83
N GLN A 176 3.14 13.70 46.42
CA GLN A 176 2.63 13.13 45.18
C GLN A 176 3.24 13.79 43.92
N LEU A 177 3.63 15.07 43.99
CA LEU A 177 4.31 15.78 42.89
C LEU A 177 5.68 15.15 42.60
N ALA A 178 6.35 14.60 43.59
CA ALA A 178 7.60 13.88 43.39
C ALA A 178 7.46 12.68 42.41
N ARG A 179 6.24 12.15 42.26
CA ARG A 179 5.92 11.08 41.28
C ARG A 179 5.92 11.54 39.81
N LEU A 180 5.89 12.86 39.61
CA LEU A 180 6.04 13.44 38.25
C LEU A 180 7.49 13.43 37.78
N ALA A 181 8.45 13.24 38.66
CA ALA A 181 9.87 13.19 38.30
C ALA A 181 10.14 12.12 37.25
N PRO A 182 10.86 12.42 36.16
CA PRO A 182 11.08 11.51 35.05
C PRO A 182 11.80 10.21 35.45
N ALA A 183 12.81 10.34 36.33
CA ALA A 183 13.61 9.22 36.83
C ALA A 183 13.99 9.41 38.32
N PRO A 184 14.38 8.34 39.04
CA PRO A 184 14.87 8.44 40.39
C PRO A 184 16.16 9.28 40.49
N GLY A 185 16.28 10.07 41.54
CA GLY A 185 17.47 10.90 41.82
C GLY A 185 17.47 12.28 41.13
N ILE A 186 16.52 12.55 40.25
CA ILE A 186 16.31 13.87 39.67
C ILE A 186 15.72 14.79 40.75
N ARG A 187 16.29 15.98 40.90
CA ARG A 187 15.85 16.94 41.90
C ARG A 187 15.76 18.37 41.32
N PRO A 188 14.83 19.19 41.80
CA PRO A 188 14.83 20.60 41.45
C PRO A 188 16.03 21.31 42.08
N PHE A 189 16.71 22.16 41.32
CA PHE A 189 17.81 22.98 41.78
C PHE A 189 17.71 24.35 41.09
N GLN A 190 17.59 25.42 41.87
CA GLN A 190 17.44 26.80 41.39
C GLN A 190 16.40 26.98 40.27
N GLY A 191 15.27 26.22 40.31
CA GLY A 191 14.20 26.29 39.32
C GLY A 191 14.39 25.41 38.11
N HIS A 192 15.44 24.60 38.06
CA HIS A 192 15.74 23.68 36.95
C HIS A 192 15.73 22.23 37.45
N MET A 193 15.54 21.26 36.53
CA MET A 193 15.67 19.83 36.84
C MET A 193 17.12 19.40 36.69
N LEU A 194 17.77 19.03 37.81
CA LEU A 194 19.14 18.55 37.87
C LEU A 194 19.18 17.03 37.88
N SER A 195 20.05 16.44 37.06
CA SER A 195 20.27 14.98 37.02
C SER A 195 20.85 14.43 38.32
N ALA A 196 20.80 13.10 38.48
CA ALA A 196 21.31 12.43 39.65
C ALA A 196 22.85 12.62 39.83
N ASP A 197 23.59 12.69 38.74
CA ASP A 197 25.03 12.93 38.73
C ASP A 197 25.45 14.42 38.83
N GLN A 198 24.45 15.30 38.84
CA GLN A 198 24.61 16.78 38.96
C GLN A 198 25.38 17.44 37.80
N LYS A 199 25.50 16.74 36.64
CA LYS A 199 26.22 17.24 35.46
C LYS A 199 25.30 17.65 34.34
N HIS A 200 24.00 17.29 34.41
CA HIS A 200 23.02 17.59 33.39
C HIS A 200 21.84 18.40 33.93
N VAL A 201 21.34 19.32 33.13
CA VAL A 201 20.08 20.04 33.35
C VAL A 201 19.16 19.84 32.16
N LEU A 202 17.90 19.55 32.42
CA LEU A 202 16.86 19.42 31.41
C LEU A 202 16.06 20.73 31.30
N VAL A 203 16.11 21.33 30.13
CA VAL A 203 15.22 22.43 29.74
C VAL A 203 14.15 21.85 28.79
N VAL A 204 12.89 22.06 29.12
CA VAL A 204 11.76 21.68 28.28
C VAL A 204 11.11 22.93 27.71
N ALA A 205 10.86 22.95 26.40
CA ALA A 205 10.24 24.10 25.74
C ALA A 205 9.12 23.68 24.81
N THR A 206 8.07 24.50 24.74
CA THR A 206 6.95 24.35 23.81
C THR A 206 7.17 25.29 22.63
N PRO A 207 7.31 24.80 21.40
CA PRO A 207 7.39 25.64 20.21
C PRO A 207 6.12 26.46 20.00
N ALA A 208 6.27 27.66 19.45
CA ALA A 208 5.14 28.54 19.11
C ALA A 208 4.29 28.05 17.94
N GLN A 209 4.85 27.16 17.13
CA GLN A 209 4.17 26.47 16.03
C GLN A 209 4.53 24.99 16.05
N PRO A 210 3.70 24.09 15.44
CA PRO A 210 3.96 22.66 15.47
C PRO A 210 5.37 22.31 15.02
N SER A 211 6.12 21.64 15.88
CA SER A 211 7.52 21.26 15.62
C SER A 211 7.66 20.23 14.49
N THR A 212 6.57 19.60 14.10
CA THR A 212 6.48 18.68 12.96
C THR A 212 6.40 19.41 11.61
N ASP A 213 6.12 20.70 11.59
CA ASP A 213 6.29 21.52 10.39
C ASP A 213 7.77 21.65 10.04
N THR A 214 8.13 21.21 8.85
CA THR A 214 9.54 21.14 8.43
C THR A 214 10.20 22.51 8.23
N ALA A 215 9.41 23.56 8.02
CA ALA A 215 9.93 24.94 7.98
C ALA A 215 10.31 25.42 9.38
N VAL A 216 9.43 25.24 10.35
CA VAL A 216 9.67 25.54 11.79
C VAL A 216 10.80 24.67 12.32
N ALA A 217 10.77 23.38 12.02
CA ALA A 217 11.82 22.44 12.43
C ALA A 217 13.22 22.86 11.95
N ARG A 218 13.34 23.40 10.72
CA ARG A 218 14.61 23.94 10.20
C ARG A 218 15.07 25.18 10.96
N GLN A 219 14.16 26.06 11.37
CA GLN A 219 14.49 27.23 12.17
C GLN A 219 14.96 26.82 13.56
N ILE A 220 14.25 25.87 14.22
CA ILE A 220 14.67 25.32 15.52
C ILE A 220 16.07 24.68 15.43
N LYS A 221 16.32 23.88 14.39
CA LYS A 221 17.66 23.28 14.20
C LYS A 221 18.74 24.32 13.99
N ALA A 222 18.48 25.35 13.17
CA ALA A 222 19.44 26.43 12.93
C ALA A 222 19.73 27.20 14.21
N PHE A 223 18.69 27.48 15.01
CA PHE A 223 18.83 28.14 16.32
C PHE A 223 19.75 27.35 17.27
N PHE A 224 19.52 26.05 17.43
CA PHE A 224 20.35 25.24 18.34
C PHE A 224 21.79 25.07 17.85
N ASN A 225 22.00 25.03 16.54
CA ASN A 225 23.36 24.99 15.99
C ASN A 225 24.11 26.31 16.31
N ASP A 226 23.45 27.46 16.07
CA ASP A 226 24.02 28.78 16.39
C ASP A 226 24.24 28.97 17.90
N LEU A 227 23.31 28.44 18.72
CA LEU A 227 23.45 28.46 20.17
C LEU A 227 24.64 27.60 20.64
N GLN A 228 24.81 26.39 20.09
CA GLN A 228 25.95 25.52 20.40
C GLN A 228 27.27 26.18 20.00
N ASP A 229 27.32 26.79 18.80
CA ASP A 229 28.52 27.49 18.30
C ASP A 229 28.90 28.68 19.18
N ARG A 230 27.91 29.41 19.73
CA ARG A 230 28.13 30.54 20.67
C ARG A 230 28.65 30.08 22.02
N LEU A 231 28.15 28.94 22.54
CA LEU A 231 28.53 28.38 23.83
C LEU A 231 29.86 27.60 23.78
N GLN A 232 30.36 27.26 22.61
CA GLN A 232 31.63 26.56 22.40
C GLN A 232 32.80 27.53 22.02
N HIS A 233 32.89 28.72 22.59
CA HIS A 233 33.98 29.65 22.28
C HIS A 233 35.36 29.09 22.76
N PRO A 234 36.45 29.25 21.96
CA PRO A 234 37.72 28.53 22.15
C PRO A 234 38.65 29.13 23.18
N ASP A 235 38.17 29.95 24.08
CA ASP A 235 39.03 30.46 25.16
C ASP A 235 39.23 29.36 26.24
N ALA A 236 40.48 29.05 26.53
CA ALA A 236 40.94 27.94 27.36
C ALA A 236 40.43 27.86 28.82
N THR A 237 39.47 28.66 29.19
CA THR A 237 38.82 28.71 30.51
C THR A 237 37.33 28.31 30.48
N ASP A 238 36.81 27.91 29.33
CA ASP A 238 35.38 27.62 29.16
C ASP A 238 35.06 26.17 29.61
N PRO A 239 34.01 25.98 30.41
CA PRO A 239 33.69 24.70 31.05
C PRO A 239 33.13 23.60 30.11
N GLY A 240 33.26 23.73 28.83
CA GLY A 240 32.85 22.69 27.87
C GLY A 240 31.35 22.34 27.94
N VAL A 241 30.51 23.24 27.45
CA VAL A 241 29.04 23.04 27.43
C VAL A 241 28.58 22.28 26.19
N VAL A 242 27.85 21.20 26.38
CA VAL A 242 27.22 20.45 25.27
C VAL A 242 25.72 20.62 25.37
N VAL A 243 25.10 21.12 24.26
CA VAL A 243 23.67 21.29 24.12
C VAL A 243 23.13 20.16 23.27
N THR A 244 22.30 19.30 23.86
CA THR A 244 21.71 18.14 23.13
C THR A 244 20.20 18.32 23.06
N PRO A 245 19.68 19.01 22.03
CA PRO A 245 18.23 19.14 21.86
C PRO A 245 17.65 17.86 21.25
N VAL A 246 16.49 17.42 21.75
CA VAL A 246 15.68 16.30 21.22
C VAL A 246 14.23 16.73 21.11
N GLY A 247 13.50 16.13 20.17
CA GLY A 247 12.09 16.43 19.94
C GLY A 247 11.63 15.99 18.56
N ALA A 248 10.33 16.08 18.33
CA ALA A 248 9.71 15.63 17.07
C ALA A 248 10.24 16.38 15.84
N TYR A 249 10.70 17.61 15.99
CA TYR A 249 11.30 18.41 14.92
C TYR A 249 12.51 17.73 14.25
N ARG A 250 13.34 17.00 15.02
CA ARG A 250 14.50 16.27 14.46
C ARG A 250 14.05 15.11 13.61
N ALA A 251 13.09 14.33 14.11
CA ALA A 251 12.52 13.21 13.37
C ALA A 251 11.82 13.68 12.09
N ALA A 252 11.08 14.79 12.14
CA ALA A 252 10.44 15.38 10.97
C ALA A 252 11.46 15.80 9.89
N LEU A 253 12.53 16.48 10.30
CA LEU A 253 13.61 16.87 9.38
C LEU A 253 14.36 15.69 8.80
N ASP A 254 14.70 14.70 9.62
CA ASP A 254 15.39 13.50 9.17
C ASP A 254 14.53 12.72 8.17
N ASN A 255 13.24 12.53 8.46
CA ASN A 255 12.32 11.87 7.55
C ASN A 255 12.15 12.63 6.23
N GLU A 256 12.00 13.96 6.27
CA GLU A 256 11.93 14.77 5.04
C GLU A 256 13.20 14.64 4.23
N MET A 257 14.36 14.83 4.85
CA MET A 257 15.67 14.80 4.20
C MET A 257 15.94 13.41 3.59
N LEU A 258 15.72 12.35 4.36
CA LEU A 258 15.91 10.97 3.92
C LEU A 258 14.94 10.63 2.79
N ALA A 259 13.65 10.96 2.94
CA ALA A 259 12.65 10.67 1.92
C ALA A 259 12.94 11.40 0.60
N ARG A 260 13.35 12.69 0.64
CA ARG A 260 13.73 13.45 -0.55
C ARG A 260 15.02 12.91 -1.19
N ARG A 261 16.03 12.56 -0.39
CA ARG A 261 17.29 11.98 -0.87
C ARG A 261 17.04 10.62 -1.50
N ASP A 262 16.28 9.77 -0.81
CA ASP A 262 15.98 8.42 -1.25
C ASP A 262 15.11 8.42 -2.51
N THR A 263 14.10 9.30 -2.59
CA THR A 263 13.30 9.43 -3.81
C THR A 263 14.18 9.74 -5.03
N ARG A 264 15.11 10.71 -4.93
CA ARG A 264 16.04 11.02 -6.03
C ARG A 264 16.95 9.85 -6.35
N LYS A 265 17.52 9.19 -5.33
CA LYS A 265 18.40 8.04 -5.44
C LYS A 265 17.69 6.85 -6.10
N VAL A 266 16.50 6.49 -5.61
CA VAL A 266 15.70 5.39 -6.10
C VAL A 266 15.24 5.62 -7.54
N VAL A 267 14.67 6.79 -7.83
CA VAL A 267 14.23 7.14 -9.19
C VAL A 267 15.43 7.17 -10.14
N GLY A 268 16.55 7.76 -9.73
CA GLY A 268 17.77 7.79 -10.52
C GLY A 268 18.31 6.39 -10.83
N PHE A 269 18.41 5.51 -9.83
CA PHE A 269 18.87 4.13 -10.03
C PHE A 269 17.88 3.30 -10.85
N ALA A 270 16.57 3.44 -10.61
CA ALA A 270 15.55 2.77 -11.40
C ALA A 270 15.63 3.20 -12.87
N MET A 271 15.58 4.50 -13.14
CA MET A 271 15.64 5.01 -14.52
C MET A 271 16.95 4.68 -15.21
N GLY A 272 18.10 4.88 -14.53
CA GLY A 272 19.42 4.57 -15.06
C GLY A 272 19.61 3.07 -15.33
N GLY A 273 19.20 2.23 -14.39
CA GLY A 273 19.27 0.78 -14.54
C GLY A 273 18.35 0.24 -15.65
N ILE A 274 17.12 0.73 -15.75
CA ILE A 274 16.19 0.38 -16.83
C ILE A 274 16.72 0.91 -18.18
N ALA A 275 17.22 2.14 -18.23
CA ALA A 275 17.81 2.69 -19.46
C ALA A 275 18.99 1.83 -19.93
N LEU A 276 19.88 1.45 -19.02
CA LEU A 276 21.00 0.56 -19.35
C LEU A 276 20.52 -0.80 -19.86
N LEU A 277 19.52 -1.40 -19.17
CA LEU A 277 18.91 -2.66 -19.60
C LEU A 277 18.37 -2.55 -21.04
N LEU A 278 17.63 -1.47 -21.36
CA LEU A 278 17.04 -1.25 -22.69
C LEU A 278 18.11 -0.98 -23.76
N LEU A 279 19.13 -0.20 -23.43
CA LEU A 279 20.25 0.06 -24.35
C LEU A 279 21.04 -1.21 -24.70
N LEU A 280 21.18 -2.14 -23.77
CA LEU A 280 21.91 -3.40 -23.97
C LEU A 280 21.10 -4.46 -24.72
N THR A 281 19.77 -4.41 -24.62
CA THR A 281 18.90 -5.52 -25.05
C THR A 281 18.13 -5.26 -26.33
N PHE A 282 17.82 -4.01 -26.64
CA PHE A 282 17.11 -3.69 -27.88
C PHE A 282 18.00 -3.79 -29.12
N PRO A 283 17.45 -4.25 -30.27
CA PRO A 283 18.15 -4.28 -31.54
C PRO A 283 18.67 -2.89 -31.95
N ARG A 284 17.87 -1.87 -31.68
CA ARG A 284 18.20 -0.45 -31.82
C ARG A 284 18.15 0.22 -30.45
N PRO A 285 19.30 0.46 -29.79
CA PRO A 285 19.34 0.94 -28.41
C PRO A 285 18.47 2.17 -28.13
N TRP A 286 18.54 3.16 -29.03
CA TRP A 286 17.78 4.42 -28.86
C TRP A 286 16.27 4.24 -28.95
N ILE A 287 15.79 3.25 -29.72
CA ILE A 287 14.35 2.93 -29.79
C ILE A 287 13.88 2.34 -28.47
N GLY A 288 14.71 1.52 -27.81
CA GLY A 288 14.41 1.00 -26.48
C GLY A 288 14.08 2.08 -25.47
N LEU A 289 14.82 3.21 -25.50
CA LEU A 289 14.57 4.32 -24.57
C LEU A 289 13.19 4.98 -24.74
N LEU A 290 12.56 4.84 -25.91
CA LEU A 290 11.19 5.34 -26.12
C LEU A 290 10.15 4.61 -25.26
N ALA A 291 10.51 3.47 -24.64
CA ALA A 291 9.65 2.79 -23.66
C ALA A 291 9.37 3.62 -22.41
N PHE A 292 10.21 4.62 -22.11
CA PHE A 292 9.94 5.56 -21.01
C PHE A 292 8.79 6.53 -21.30
N ILE A 293 8.47 6.82 -22.57
CA ILE A 293 7.44 7.81 -22.92
C ILE A 293 6.08 7.45 -22.32
N PRO A 294 5.55 6.22 -22.50
CA PRO A 294 4.30 5.83 -21.84
C PRO A 294 4.36 5.88 -20.30
N ALA A 295 5.52 5.54 -19.72
CA ALA A 295 5.70 5.56 -18.28
C ALA A 295 5.66 6.99 -17.70
N LEU A 296 6.37 7.91 -18.36
CA LEU A 296 6.35 9.33 -17.99
C LEU A 296 4.97 9.94 -18.22
N ALA A 297 4.29 9.56 -19.30
CA ALA A 297 2.92 9.99 -19.57
C ALA A 297 1.96 9.50 -18.47
N GLY A 298 2.03 8.22 -18.11
CA GLY A 298 1.23 7.65 -17.02
C GLY A 298 1.48 8.34 -15.68
N THR A 299 2.75 8.62 -15.36
CA THR A 299 3.12 9.33 -14.13
C THR A 299 2.61 10.78 -14.13
N ALA A 300 2.74 11.50 -15.24
CA ALA A 300 2.25 12.88 -15.37
C ALA A 300 0.72 12.96 -15.20
N VAL A 301 -0.01 12.03 -15.83
CA VAL A 301 -1.47 11.93 -15.67
C VAL A 301 -1.84 11.56 -14.23
N ALA A 302 -1.12 10.64 -13.61
CA ALA A 302 -1.36 10.24 -12.23
C ALA A 302 -1.16 11.41 -11.25
N LEU A 303 -0.06 12.16 -11.38
CA LEU A 303 0.19 13.37 -10.58
C LEU A 303 -0.92 14.41 -10.77
N PHE A 304 -1.32 14.67 -12.03
CA PHE A 304 -2.38 15.60 -12.32
C PHE A 304 -3.72 15.19 -11.71
N ILE A 305 -4.15 13.94 -11.90
CA ILE A 305 -5.43 13.45 -11.37
C ILE A 305 -5.39 13.43 -9.84
N MET A 306 -4.29 12.99 -9.23
CA MET A 306 -4.15 13.00 -7.77
C MET A 306 -4.23 14.40 -7.19
N SER A 307 -3.64 15.41 -7.87
CA SER A 307 -3.75 16.82 -7.46
C SER A 307 -5.16 17.39 -7.50
N LEU A 308 -6.06 16.77 -8.29
CA LEU A 308 -7.48 17.13 -8.32
C LEU A 308 -8.30 16.41 -7.24
N LEU A 309 -7.86 15.21 -6.83
CA LEU A 309 -8.58 14.39 -5.85
C LEU A 309 -8.24 14.74 -4.41
N GLN A 310 -7.01 15.19 -4.15
CA GLN A 310 -6.54 15.52 -2.80
C GLN A 310 -5.44 16.59 -2.84
N ALA A 311 -5.47 17.50 -1.84
CA ALA A 311 -4.51 18.60 -1.76
C ALA A 311 -3.16 18.16 -1.19
N ARG A 312 -3.15 17.12 -0.33
CA ARG A 312 -1.94 16.59 0.31
C ARG A 312 -1.64 15.18 -0.18
N LEU A 313 -0.37 14.89 -0.42
CA LEU A 313 0.11 13.58 -0.85
C LEU A 313 1.29 13.17 0.02
N SER A 314 1.28 11.94 0.51
CA SER A 314 2.41 11.41 1.28
C SER A 314 3.69 11.37 0.45
N VAL A 315 4.80 11.83 1.03
CA VAL A 315 6.13 11.72 0.41
C VAL A 315 6.48 10.28 0.08
N LEU A 316 5.95 9.31 0.84
CA LEU A 316 6.13 7.88 0.57
C LEU A 316 5.51 7.49 -0.79
N THR A 317 4.37 8.08 -1.18
CA THR A 317 3.74 7.82 -2.48
C THR A 317 4.64 8.24 -3.65
N LEU A 318 5.34 9.37 -3.52
CA LEU A 318 6.33 9.79 -4.53
C LEU A 318 7.58 8.91 -4.53
N GLY A 319 8.04 8.47 -3.37
CA GLY A 319 9.16 7.54 -3.27
C GLY A 319 8.93 6.23 -4.01
N PHE A 320 7.67 5.76 -4.02
CA PHE A 320 7.24 4.64 -4.86
C PHE A 320 7.14 4.97 -6.36
N GLY A 321 7.24 6.23 -6.76
CA GLY A 321 7.17 6.67 -8.17
C GLY A 321 8.17 5.94 -9.07
N GLY A 322 9.38 5.68 -8.60
CA GLY A 322 10.38 4.89 -9.34
C GLY A 322 9.92 3.46 -9.64
N ALA A 323 9.26 2.80 -8.67
CA ALA A 323 8.68 1.48 -8.85
C ALA A 323 7.48 1.53 -9.82
N VAL A 324 6.63 2.55 -9.73
CA VAL A 324 5.51 2.73 -10.67
C VAL A 324 6.02 2.97 -12.10
N ILE A 325 7.08 3.77 -12.28
CA ILE A 325 7.71 3.96 -13.59
C ILE A 325 8.20 2.61 -14.13
N SER A 326 8.83 1.78 -13.31
CA SER A 326 9.32 0.46 -13.76
C SER A 326 8.20 -0.47 -14.23
N ILE A 327 7.04 -0.44 -13.58
CA ILE A 327 5.86 -1.22 -13.97
C ILE A 327 5.26 -0.70 -15.28
N THR A 328 5.16 0.61 -15.42
CA THR A 328 4.54 1.23 -16.59
C THR A 328 5.39 1.16 -17.86
N VAL A 329 6.72 1.08 -17.74
CA VAL A 329 7.66 0.87 -18.85
C VAL A 329 7.41 -0.46 -19.57
N ASP A 330 6.89 -1.48 -18.90
CA ASP A 330 6.64 -2.82 -19.46
C ASP A 330 5.70 -2.77 -20.68
N HIS A 331 4.67 -1.91 -20.66
CA HIS A 331 3.78 -1.70 -21.80
C HIS A 331 4.52 -1.11 -23.00
N GLY A 332 5.44 -0.17 -22.76
CA GLY A 332 6.31 0.39 -23.76
C GLY A 332 7.28 -0.63 -24.36
N ILE A 333 7.91 -1.45 -23.50
CA ILE A 333 8.81 -2.53 -23.92
C ILE A 333 8.08 -3.51 -24.83
N ALA A 334 6.91 -3.97 -24.42
CA ALA A 334 6.10 -4.90 -25.20
C ALA A 334 5.77 -4.31 -26.58
N TYR A 335 5.24 -3.10 -26.64
CA TYR A 335 4.90 -2.43 -27.90
C TYR A 335 6.11 -2.24 -28.81
N LEU A 336 7.23 -1.72 -28.30
CA LEU A 336 8.41 -1.41 -29.09
C LEU A 336 9.16 -2.64 -29.60
N LEU A 337 9.22 -3.74 -28.83
CA LEU A 337 9.80 -5.00 -29.32
C LEU A 337 9.00 -5.58 -30.49
N PHE A 338 7.67 -5.43 -30.45
CA PHE A 338 6.82 -5.84 -31.57
C PHE A 338 6.87 -4.89 -32.76
N LEU A 339 7.20 -3.62 -32.55
CA LEU A 339 7.37 -2.63 -33.62
C LEU A 339 8.76 -2.76 -34.28
N ASP A 340 9.83 -3.05 -33.51
CA ASP A 340 11.24 -3.12 -33.97
C ASP A 340 11.64 -4.54 -34.43
N ARG A 341 10.88 -5.10 -35.38
CA ARG A 341 11.11 -6.45 -35.95
C ARG A 341 12.03 -6.41 -37.19
N SER A 342 12.41 -7.61 -37.64
CA SER A 342 13.14 -7.81 -38.90
C SER A 342 12.33 -7.47 -40.14
N ARG A 343 11.02 -7.25 -40.03
CA ARG A 343 10.09 -6.85 -41.08
C ARG A 343 9.51 -5.46 -40.77
N ALA A 344 9.13 -4.71 -41.85
CA ALA A 344 8.42 -3.45 -41.67
C ALA A 344 7.10 -3.70 -40.90
N THR A 345 6.89 -2.96 -39.83
CA THR A 345 5.71 -3.14 -38.97
C THR A 345 5.05 -1.76 -38.78
N ARG A 346 3.73 -1.71 -38.90
CA ARG A 346 2.93 -0.52 -38.58
C ARG A 346 2.69 -0.45 -37.07
N GLY A 347 2.67 0.78 -36.53
CA GLY A 347 2.40 1.00 -35.11
C GLY A 347 1.06 0.42 -34.65
N GLU A 348 0.02 0.50 -35.50
CA GLU A 348 -1.29 -0.09 -35.18
C GLU A 348 -1.25 -1.62 -35.07
N ASP A 349 -0.46 -2.29 -35.93
CA ASP A 349 -0.32 -3.75 -35.93
C ASP A 349 0.41 -4.21 -34.67
N ALA A 350 1.49 -3.49 -34.28
CA ALA A 350 2.19 -3.75 -33.02
C ALA A 350 1.28 -3.56 -31.80
N ALA A 351 0.49 -2.48 -31.76
CA ALA A 351 -0.47 -2.23 -30.69
C ALA A 351 -1.57 -3.31 -30.62
N ARG A 352 -2.08 -3.76 -31.78
CA ARG A 352 -3.10 -4.81 -31.87
C ARG A 352 -2.58 -6.16 -31.35
N GLU A 353 -1.33 -6.48 -31.62
CA GLU A 353 -0.67 -7.71 -31.19
C GLU A 353 -0.65 -7.87 -29.67
N VAL A 354 -0.32 -6.79 -28.94
CA VAL A 354 -0.19 -6.82 -27.48
C VAL A 354 -1.46 -6.42 -26.73
N ARG A 355 -2.49 -5.89 -27.44
CA ARG A 355 -3.70 -5.32 -26.80
C ARG A 355 -4.46 -6.26 -25.90
N ALA A 356 -4.75 -7.48 -26.36
CA ALA A 356 -5.62 -8.39 -25.62
C ALA A 356 -4.97 -8.85 -24.31
N VAL A 357 -3.69 -9.19 -24.36
CA VAL A 357 -2.93 -9.62 -23.19
C VAL A 357 -2.64 -8.42 -22.28
N GLY A 358 -2.21 -7.30 -22.88
CA GLY A 358 -1.94 -6.08 -22.13
C GLY A 358 -3.17 -5.52 -21.41
N LEU A 359 -4.37 -5.65 -21.99
CA LEU A 359 -5.61 -5.23 -21.33
C LEU A 359 -5.88 -6.05 -20.06
N ILE A 360 -5.75 -7.37 -20.14
CA ILE A 360 -6.00 -8.21 -18.97
C ILE A 360 -4.91 -8.00 -17.91
N ALA A 361 -3.64 -7.93 -18.32
CA ALA A 361 -2.54 -7.59 -17.43
C ALA A 361 -2.76 -6.24 -16.74
N THR A 362 -3.17 -5.22 -17.49
CA THR A 362 -3.52 -3.91 -16.92
C THR A 362 -4.69 -4.01 -15.94
N LEU A 363 -5.75 -4.76 -16.26
CA LEU A 363 -6.92 -4.90 -15.39
C LEU A 363 -6.58 -5.67 -14.10
N THR A 364 -5.76 -6.72 -14.18
CA THR A 364 -5.30 -7.45 -12.97
C THR A 364 -4.45 -6.56 -12.08
N THR A 365 -3.51 -5.84 -12.66
CA THR A 365 -2.57 -4.98 -11.92
C THR A 365 -3.26 -3.73 -11.37
N VAL A 366 -4.08 -3.04 -12.15
CA VAL A 366 -4.90 -1.89 -11.70
C VAL A 366 -5.88 -2.33 -10.62
N GLY A 367 -6.55 -3.48 -10.79
CA GLY A 367 -7.45 -4.03 -9.78
C GLY A 367 -6.74 -4.35 -8.48
N ALA A 368 -5.55 -4.93 -8.54
CA ALA A 368 -4.73 -5.23 -7.39
C ALA A 368 -4.29 -3.95 -6.65
N PHE A 369 -3.83 -2.93 -7.37
CA PHE A 369 -3.47 -1.64 -6.76
C PHE A 369 -4.67 -0.89 -6.18
N LEU A 370 -5.83 -0.91 -6.85
CA LEU A 370 -7.05 -0.31 -6.31
C LEU A 370 -7.53 -1.03 -5.05
N ALA A 371 -7.27 -2.33 -4.91
CA ALA A 371 -7.59 -3.06 -3.69
C ALA A 371 -6.86 -2.50 -2.46
N LEU A 372 -5.66 -1.86 -2.61
CA LEU A 372 -4.98 -1.14 -1.53
C LEU A 372 -5.83 -0.04 -0.89
N SER A 373 -6.75 0.56 -1.64
CA SER A 373 -7.68 1.56 -1.10
C SER A 373 -8.62 1.00 -0.03
N PHE A 374 -8.79 -0.31 0.01
CA PHE A 374 -9.61 -1.02 1.00
C PHE A 374 -8.80 -1.60 2.16
N SER A 375 -7.47 -1.40 2.17
CA SER A 375 -6.58 -1.89 3.23
C SER A 375 -6.83 -1.25 4.60
N GLY A 376 -7.46 -0.09 4.64
CA GLY A 376 -7.62 0.71 5.85
C GLY A 376 -6.40 1.57 6.19
N PHE A 377 -5.29 1.44 5.44
CA PHE A 377 -4.11 2.29 5.58
C PHE A 377 -4.14 3.42 4.54
N PRO A 378 -4.26 4.70 4.95
CA PRO A 378 -4.41 5.83 4.03
C PRO A 378 -3.32 5.91 2.96
N VAL A 379 -2.05 5.80 3.35
CA VAL A 379 -0.90 5.87 2.43
C VAL A 379 -0.88 4.72 1.42
N LEU A 380 -1.24 3.51 1.83
CA LEU A 380 -1.34 2.39 0.89
C LEU A 380 -2.46 2.63 -0.13
N GLY A 381 -3.57 3.22 0.31
CA GLY A 381 -4.65 3.65 -0.58
C GLY A 381 -4.20 4.72 -1.58
N GLU A 382 -3.39 5.69 -1.15
CA GLU A 382 -2.80 6.70 -2.03
C GLU A 382 -1.87 6.09 -3.08
N ILE A 383 -0.92 5.25 -2.64
CA ILE A 383 -0.01 4.52 -3.54
C ILE A 383 -0.81 3.68 -4.54
N GLY A 384 -1.86 3.00 -4.05
CA GLY A 384 -2.74 2.19 -4.88
C GLY A 384 -3.45 2.99 -5.97
N ARG A 385 -4.05 4.12 -5.62
CA ARG A 385 -4.71 5.03 -6.59
C ARG A 385 -3.71 5.63 -7.58
N PHE A 386 -2.57 6.12 -7.09
CA PHE A 386 -1.52 6.67 -7.92
C PHE A 386 -1.00 5.67 -8.95
N ALA A 387 -0.68 4.44 -8.51
CA ALA A 387 -0.21 3.38 -9.38
C ALA A 387 -1.29 2.93 -10.39
N ALA A 388 -2.54 2.76 -9.94
CA ALA A 388 -3.65 2.34 -10.80
C ALA A 388 -3.92 3.35 -11.92
N ILE A 389 -3.92 4.65 -11.61
CA ILE A 389 -4.08 5.72 -12.60
C ILE A 389 -2.89 5.74 -13.55
N GLY A 390 -1.67 5.64 -13.03
CA GLY A 390 -0.44 5.65 -13.82
C GLY A 390 -0.37 4.49 -14.81
N ILE A 391 -0.63 3.26 -14.35
CA ILE A 391 -0.61 2.04 -15.18
C ILE A 391 -1.71 2.07 -16.22
N GLY A 392 -2.95 2.41 -15.83
CA GLY A 392 -4.07 2.52 -16.76
C GLY A 392 -3.85 3.58 -17.84
N SER A 393 -3.30 4.74 -17.46
CA SER A 393 -2.97 5.82 -18.40
C SER A 393 -1.82 5.45 -19.33
N ALA A 394 -0.79 4.77 -18.84
CA ALA A 394 0.31 4.28 -19.67
C ALA A 394 -0.18 3.25 -20.71
N PHE A 395 -1.06 2.33 -20.31
CA PHE A 395 -1.69 1.38 -21.23
C PHE A 395 -2.49 2.10 -22.32
N LEU A 396 -3.33 3.06 -21.95
CA LEU A 396 -4.09 3.85 -22.92
C LEU A 396 -3.17 4.63 -23.85
N PHE A 397 -2.10 5.21 -23.33
CA PHE A 397 -1.11 5.94 -24.11
C PHE A 397 -0.44 5.05 -25.16
N VAL A 398 -0.03 3.83 -24.79
CA VAL A 398 0.58 2.86 -25.71
C VAL A 398 -0.37 2.49 -26.85
N HIS A 399 -1.67 2.38 -26.59
CA HIS A 399 -2.63 1.89 -27.57
C HIS A 399 -3.31 2.98 -28.42
N LEU A 400 -3.36 4.22 -27.89
CA LEU A 400 -4.03 5.34 -28.54
C LEU A 400 -3.06 6.37 -29.12
N VAL A 401 -1.96 6.66 -28.41
CA VAL A 401 -1.05 7.76 -28.73
C VAL A 401 0.20 7.25 -29.45
N MET A 402 0.84 6.20 -28.96
CA MET A 402 2.09 5.67 -29.53
C MET A 402 1.98 5.32 -31.03
N PRO A 403 0.89 4.69 -31.56
CA PRO A 403 0.77 4.43 -32.99
C PRO A 403 0.70 5.69 -33.86
N ARG A 404 0.25 6.81 -33.27
CA ARG A 404 0.21 8.11 -33.95
C ARG A 404 1.56 8.84 -33.88
N LEU A 405 2.33 8.63 -32.79
CA LEU A 405 3.69 9.19 -32.68
C LEU A 405 4.69 8.46 -33.58
N ILE A 406 4.58 7.12 -33.65
CA ILE A 406 5.47 6.23 -34.40
C ILE A 406 4.61 5.36 -35.35
N PRO A 407 4.16 5.90 -36.49
CA PRO A 407 3.28 5.17 -37.41
C PRO A 407 3.88 3.92 -38.03
N SER A 408 5.20 3.91 -38.27
CA SER A 408 5.92 2.76 -38.82
C SER A 408 7.40 2.82 -38.52
N LEU A 409 8.05 1.66 -38.43
CA LEU A 409 9.51 1.55 -38.40
C LEU A 409 10.00 0.69 -39.60
N PRO A 410 11.13 1.05 -40.21
CA PRO A 410 11.75 0.21 -41.23
C PRO A 410 12.31 -1.05 -40.61
N PRO A 411 12.47 -2.15 -41.37
CA PRO A 411 13.04 -3.40 -40.89
C PRO A 411 14.36 -3.20 -40.17
N ALA A 412 14.56 -3.90 -39.05
CA ALA A 412 15.83 -3.86 -38.34
C ALA A 412 16.91 -4.53 -39.22
N ARG A 413 18.04 -3.84 -39.44
CA ARG A 413 19.14 -4.32 -40.30
C ARG A 413 19.91 -5.52 -39.72
N ARG A 414 19.67 -5.88 -38.43
CA ARG A 414 20.36 -7.01 -37.81
C ARG A 414 19.67 -8.33 -38.20
N THR A 415 20.35 -9.17 -38.89
CA THR A 415 19.92 -10.53 -39.27
C THR A 415 20.06 -11.55 -38.15
N ARG A 416 20.86 -11.27 -37.12
CA ARG A 416 21.08 -12.17 -35.99
C ARG A 416 20.24 -11.73 -34.78
N PRO A 417 19.55 -12.65 -34.09
CA PRO A 417 18.81 -12.31 -32.88
C PRO A 417 19.77 -11.78 -31.78
N PRO A 418 19.31 -10.84 -30.95
CA PRO A 418 20.09 -10.31 -29.82
C PRO A 418 20.67 -11.42 -28.93
N VAL A 419 21.82 -11.16 -28.30
CA VAL A 419 22.50 -12.14 -27.43
C VAL A 419 21.57 -12.67 -26.35
N LEU A 420 20.78 -11.77 -25.72
CA LEU A 420 19.79 -12.13 -24.70
C LEU A 420 18.74 -13.09 -25.21
N GLN A 421 18.18 -12.86 -26.40
CA GLN A 421 17.18 -13.74 -27.00
C GLN A 421 17.74 -15.17 -27.25
N ARG A 422 18.99 -15.25 -27.69
CA ARG A 422 19.68 -16.55 -27.86
C ARG A 422 19.94 -17.25 -26.53
N LEU A 423 20.35 -16.51 -25.51
CA LEU A 423 20.57 -17.04 -24.16
C LEU A 423 19.27 -17.59 -23.57
N LEU A 424 18.20 -16.81 -23.61
CA LEU A 424 16.88 -17.24 -23.13
C LEU A 424 16.32 -18.45 -23.89
N ALA A 425 16.57 -18.53 -25.20
CA ALA A 425 16.19 -19.68 -26.00
C ALA A 425 16.97 -20.95 -25.60
N ARG A 426 18.28 -20.83 -25.34
CA ARG A 426 19.11 -21.96 -24.85
C ARG A 426 18.68 -22.42 -23.47
N LEU A 427 18.48 -21.50 -22.52
CA LEU A 427 18.02 -21.81 -21.18
C LEU A 427 16.68 -22.55 -21.22
N ALA A 428 15.74 -22.04 -22.02
CA ALA A 428 14.44 -22.67 -22.13
C ALA A 428 14.51 -24.07 -22.77
N GLY A 429 15.38 -24.28 -23.76
CA GLY A 429 15.53 -25.60 -24.42
C GLY A 429 16.03 -26.70 -23.50
N GLY A 430 16.75 -26.38 -22.44
CA GLY A 430 17.24 -27.33 -21.44
C GLY A 430 16.29 -27.64 -20.27
N LEU A 431 15.12 -27.05 -20.21
CA LEU A 431 14.19 -27.18 -19.09
C LEU A 431 13.25 -28.39 -19.28
N ASP A 432 13.58 -29.51 -18.67
CA ASP A 432 12.77 -30.74 -18.68
C ASP A 432 11.83 -30.86 -17.48
N MET A 433 10.95 -31.88 -17.50
CA MET A 433 10.08 -32.20 -16.36
C MET A 433 10.85 -32.50 -15.06
N LYS A 434 12.13 -32.88 -15.12
CA LYS A 434 12.98 -33.05 -13.94
C LYS A 434 13.17 -31.70 -13.21
N VAL A 435 13.45 -30.63 -13.96
CA VAL A 435 13.63 -29.27 -13.42
C VAL A 435 12.34 -28.76 -12.79
N PHE A 436 11.18 -29.08 -13.39
CA PHE A 436 9.88 -28.75 -12.78
C PHE A 436 9.73 -29.40 -11.39
N TRP A 437 10.05 -30.71 -11.25
CA TRP A 437 9.91 -31.40 -9.97
C TRP A 437 10.92 -30.90 -8.94
N VAL A 438 12.12 -30.52 -9.33
CA VAL A 438 13.11 -29.88 -8.45
C VAL A 438 12.59 -28.53 -7.99
N GLY A 439 12.06 -27.70 -8.89
CA GLY A 439 11.46 -26.41 -8.53
C GLY A 439 10.29 -26.55 -7.56
N LEU A 440 9.42 -27.53 -7.79
CA LEU A 440 8.30 -27.85 -6.89
C LEU A 440 8.79 -28.35 -5.53
N GLY A 441 9.87 -29.14 -5.50
CA GLY A 441 10.50 -29.62 -4.26
C GLY A 441 11.10 -28.47 -3.44
N VAL A 442 11.80 -27.54 -4.08
CA VAL A 442 12.31 -26.33 -3.42
C VAL A 442 11.16 -25.49 -2.86
N MET A 443 10.10 -25.32 -3.62
CA MET A 443 8.89 -24.60 -3.18
C MET A 443 8.26 -25.29 -1.95
N GLY A 444 8.16 -26.65 -1.96
CA GLY A 444 7.67 -27.43 -0.84
C GLY A 444 8.54 -27.32 0.40
N LEU A 445 9.87 -27.31 0.23
CA LEU A 445 10.81 -27.11 1.34
C LEU A 445 10.64 -25.72 1.96
N LEU A 446 10.56 -24.69 1.14
CA LEU A 446 10.37 -23.32 1.63
C LEU A 446 8.99 -23.10 2.26
N ALA A 447 7.98 -23.89 1.86
CA ALA A 447 6.65 -23.84 2.46
C ALA A 447 6.65 -24.16 3.96
N VAL A 448 7.56 -25.02 4.41
CA VAL A 448 7.70 -25.39 5.83
C VAL A 448 8.06 -24.17 6.68
N PHE A 449 8.81 -23.24 6.12
CA PHE A 449 9.24 -22.00 6.80
C PHE A 449 8.32 -20.81 6.51
N ALA A 450 7.30 -20.97 5.67
CA ALA A 450 6.40 -19.91 5.25
C ALA A 450 5.33 -19.58 6.29
N ALA A 451 5.75 -19.33 7.53
CA ALA A 451 4.90 -18.89 8.63
C ALA A 451 5.04 -17.37 8.80
N PRO A 452 4.10 -16.55 8.27
CA PRO A 452 4.22 -15.11 8.36
C PRO A 452 4.05 -14.65 9.82
N ARG A 453 5.05 -13.94 10.34
CA ARG A 453 4.98 -13.23 11.62
C ARG A 453 4.73 -11.76 11.29
N PHE A 454 3.68 -11.19 11.87
CA PHE A 454 3.35 -9.77 11.71
C PHE A 454 3.83 -9.03 12.94
N GLN A 455 4.72 -8.10 12.75
CA GLN A 455 5.21 -7.24 13.83
C GLN A 455 5.33 -5.82 13.29
N VAL A 456 4.71 -4.89 14.00
CA VAL A 456 4.80 -3.47 13.66
C VAL A 456 5.63 -2.79 14.73
N ASP A 457 6.78 -2.29 14.33
CA ASP A 457 7.60 -1.42 15.16
C ASP A 457 7.49 0.01 14.60
N LEU A 458 6.78 0.86 15.34
CA LEU A 458 6.60 2.26 14.98
C LEU A 458 7.94 3.02 14.96
N ARG A 459 8.89 2.60 15.81
CA ARG A 459 10.23 3.21 15.84
C ARG A 459 11.01 2.87 14.56
N ALA A 460 10.83 1.66 14.04
CA ALA A 460 11.45 1.26 12.78
C ALA A 460 10.84 1.97 11.56
N MET A 461 9.60 2.43 11.66
CA MET A 461 8.98 3.25 10.61
C MET A 461 9.51 4.69 10.61
N ASN A 462 9.92 5.18 11.74
CA ASN A 462 10.53 6.50 11.90
C ASN A 462 12.04 6.39 11.64
N THR A 463 12.46 6.74 10.44
CA THR A 463 13.88 6.62 10.06
C THR A 463 14.60 7.90 10.46
N VAL A 464 15.22 7.86 11.63
CA VAL A 464 16.05 8.97 12.13
C VAL A 464 17.54 8.74 11.82
N THR A 465 18.29 9.84 11.68
CA THR A 465 19.72 9.78 11.47
C THR A 465 20.45 9.22 12.70
N PRO A 466 21.67 8.66 12.53
CA PRO A 466 22.48 8.21 13.66
C PRO A 466 22.71 9.31 14.72
N ALA A 467 22.85 10.56 14.28
CA ALA A 467 23.02 11.71 15.17
C ALA A 467 21.77 11.98 16.04
N THR A 468 20.57 11.91 15.44
CA THR A 468 19.33 12.06 16.19
C THR A 468 19.13 10.90 17.17
N ARG A 469 19.41 9.66 16.72
CA ARG A 469 19.32 8.49 17.60
C ARG A 469 20.31 8.55 18.77
N ALA A 470 21.54 9.01 18.55
CA ALA A 470 22.52 9.17 19.60
C ALA A 470 22.05 10.22 20.65
N ALA A 471 21.52 11.36 20.18
CA ALA A 471 20.96 12.39 21.05
C ALA A 471 19.77 11.87 21.88
N GLU A 472 18.84 11.15 21.24
CA GLU A 472 17.71 10.53 21.96
C GLU A 472 18.16 9.50 22.99
N THR A 473 19.16 8.67 22.67
CA THR A 473 19.73 7.69 23.59
C THR A 473 20.37 8.38 24.77
N GLN A 474 21.20 9.40 24.56
CA GLN A 474 21.83 10.18 25.61
C GLN A 474 20.81 10.77 26.59
N VAL A 475 19.76 11.43 26.05
CA VAL A 475 18.69 12.00 26.88
C VAL A 475 17.93 10.90 27.64
N GLN A 476 17.66 9.74 27.00
CA GLN A 476 16.98 8.63 27.66
C GLN A 476 17.83 7.99 28.79
N ASP A 477 19.12 7.90 28.61
CA ASP A 477 20.03 7.32 29.61
C ASP A 477 20.11 8.19 30.87
N VAL A 478 20.10 9.53 30.70
CA VAL A 478 20.16 10.48 31.81
C VAL A 478 18.79 10.69 32.46
N TRP A 479 17.75 10.90 31.64
CA TRP A 479 16.44 11.37 32.11
C TRP A 479 15.38 10.28 32.15
N GLY A 480 15.72 9.06 31.72
CA GLY A 480 14.79 7.94 31.66
C GLY A 480 13.94 7.89 30.39
N ARG A 481 13.25 6.78 30.22
CA ARG A 481 12.46 6.48 29.02
C ARG A 481 11.06 7.05 29.13
N PHE A 482 10.82 8.26 28.68
CA PHE A 482 9.48 8.87 28.72
C PHE A 482 8.50 8.23 27.72
N MET A 483 9.01 7.66 26.62
CA MET A 483 8.20 7.13 25.52
C MET A 483 7.58 5.75 25.81
N GLU A 484 7.96 5.11 26.89
CA GLU A 484 7.42 3.78 27.30
C GLU A 484 6.28 3.91 28.31
N ARG A 485 5.69 5.09 28.43
CA ARG A 485 4.58 5.34 29.35
C ARG A 485 3.24 5.04 28.70
N VAL A 486 2.30 4.65 29.54
CA VAL A 486 0.90 4.45 29.14
C VAL A 486 0.16 5.77 29.34
N PHE A 487 -0.61 6.16 28.35
CA PHE A 487 -1.42 7.39 28.40
C PHE A 487 -2.90 7.05 28.47
N VAL A 488 -3.59 7.69 29.40
CA VAL A 488 -5.04 7.67 29.48
C VAL A 488 -5.57 9.08 29.25
N VAL A 489 -6.57 9.21 28.39
CA VAL A 489 -7.17 10.49 28.03
C VAL A 489 -8.64 10.48 28.38
N THR A 490 -9.08 11.46 29.16
CA THR A 490 -10.49 11.77 29.39
C THR A 490 -10.88 13.03 28.61
N GLN A 491 -12.15 13.16 28.26
CA GLN A 491 -12.68 14.29 27.49
C GLN A 491 -13.97 14.80 28.13
N GLY A 492 -14.13 16.10 28.26
CA GLY A 492 -15.33 16.72 28.78
C GLY A 492 -15.71 17.99 28.02
N ALA A 493 -16.99 18.24 27.78
CA ALA A 493 -17.45 19.48 27.16
C ALA A 493 -17.21 20.68 28.07
N ARG A 494 -17.28 20.48 29.39
CA ARG A 494 -16.99 21.48 30.42
C ARG A 494 -15.89 20.94 31.33
N LEU A 495 -15.23 21.83 32.05
CA LEU A 495 -14.18 21.47 32.99
C LEU A 495 -14.73 20.61 34.16
N ASP A 496 -15.96 20.92 34.64
CA ASP A 496 -16.65 20.11 35.66
C ASP A 496 -16.86 18.67 35.19
N ASP A 497 -17.28 18.50 33.93
CA ASP A 497 -17.49 17.16 33.34
C ASP A 497 -16.18 16.41 33.25
N LEU A 498 -15.10 17.10 32.87
CA LEU A 498 -13.76 16.51 32.81
C LEU A 498 -13.27 16.02 34.16
N LEU A 499 -13.44 16.84 35.23
CA LEU A 499 -13.06 16.47 36.60
C LEU A 499 -13.92 15.30 37.11
N ALA A 500 -15.22 15.28 36.82
CA ALA A 500 -16.09 14.17 37.17
C ALA A 500 -15.68 12.84 36.50
N GLN A 501 -15.25 12.89 35.24
CA GLN A 501 -14.68 11.72 34.55
C GLN A 501 -13.31 11.34 35.14
N GLY A 502 -12.48 12.33 35.50
CA GLY A 502 -11.22 12.15 36.18
C GLY A 502 -11.38 11.38 37.50
N ASP A 503 -12.45 11.67 38.27
CA ASP A 503 -12.77 10.90 39.50
C ASP A 503 -13.01 9.43 39.21
N GLN A 504 -13.86 9.11 38.23
CA GLN A 504 -14.18 7.72 37.87
C GLN A 504 -12.94 6.95 37.43
N VAL A 505 -12.10 7.56 36.62
CA VAL A 505 -10.86 6.96 36.16
C VAL A 505 -9.87 6.79 37.31
N SER A 506 -9.77 7.79 38.19
CA SER A 506 -8.87 7.72 39.37
C SER A 506 -9.19 6.57 40.29
N VAL A 507 -10.47 6.29 40.58
CA VAL A 507 -10.89 5.14 41.37
C VAL A 507 -10.38 3.81 40.76
N LEU A 508 -10.48 3.66 39.44
CA LEU A 508 -9.96 2.48 38.73
C LEU A 508 -8.44 2.39 38.90
N LEU A 509 -7.73 3.51 38.64
CA LEU A 509 -6.26 3.56 38.71
C LEU A 509 -5.73 3.30 40.11
N GLU A 510 -6.37 3.82 41.16
CA GLU A 510 -6.03 3.55 42.57
C GLU A 510 -6.17 2.07 42.92
N LYS A 511 -7.26 1.43 42.47
CA LYS A 511 -7.47 0.00 42.64
C LYS A 511 -6.39 -0.82 41.95
N MET A 512 -6.02 -0.45 40.73
CA MET A 512 -4.98 -1.14 39.98
C MET A 512 -3.58 -0.92 40.59
N THR A 513 -3.36 0.25 41.20
CA THR A 513 -2.11 0.53 41.93
C THR A 513 -2.04 -0.32 43.19
N ALA A 514 -3.15 -0.48 43.90
CA ALA A 514 -3.20 -1.32 45.12
C ALA A 514 -2.97 -2.81 44.80
N THR A 515 -3.33 -3.29 43.60
CA THR A 515 -3.08 -4.68 43.15
C THR A 515 -1.71 -4.87 42.49
N GLY A 516 -0.88 -3.81 42.35
CA GLY A 516 0.43 -3.89 41.69
C GLY A 516 0.37 -3.98 40.17
N GLU A 517 -0.81 -3.79 39.59
CA GLU A 517 -0.99 -3.72 38.14
C GLU A 517 -0.42 -2.41 37.57
N LEU A 518 -0.53 -1.30 38.31
CA LEU A 518 0.11 -0.03 38.00
C LEU A 518 1.09 0.38 39.09
N ALA A 519 2.18 1.02 38.68
CA ALA A 519 3.06 1.68 39.64
C ALA A 519 2.40 2.96 40.16
N PRO A 520 2.72 3.38 41.42
CA PRO A 520 2.24 4.64 41.95
C PRO A 520 2.58 5.81 41.03
N GLY A 521 1.59 6.59 40.63
CA GLY A 521 1.70 7.75 39.78
C GLY A 521 1.03 9.00 40.35
N PHE A 522 1.18 10.13 39.71
CA PHE A 522 0.45 11.34 40.04
C PHE A 522 -0.96 11.27 39.45
N LEU A 523 -1.95 11.49 40.27
CA LEU A 523 -3.36 11.55 39.88
C LEU A 523 -3.89 12.97 40.13
N PRO A 524 -4.22 13.74 39.06
CA PRO A 524 -4.75 15.11 39.19
C PRO A 524 -5.96 15.23 40.10
N ALA A 525 -6.85 14.23 40.15
CA ALA A 525 -8.00 14.18 41.01
C ALA A 525 -7.66 14.18 42.53
N SER A 526 -6.40 13.93 42.93
CA SER A 526 -5.94 14.11 44.30
C SER A 526 -5.76 15.58 44.71
N PHE A 527 -5.59 16.48 43.74
CA PHE A 527 -5.40 17.92 43.97
C PHE A 527 -6.66 18.70 43.62
N PHE A 528 -7.29 18.34 42.51
CA PHE A 528 -8.53 18.93 42.02
C PHE A 528 -9.57 17.83 41.83
N PRO A 529 -10.19 17.38 42.94
CA PRO A 529 -11.22 16.34 42.87
C PRO A 529 -12.46 16.89 42.14
N GLY A 530 -13.09 16.03 41.37
CA GLY A 530 -14.40 16.30 40.81
C GLY A 530 -15.49 16.24 41.91
N PRO A 531 -16.74 16.59 41.57
CA PRO A 531 -17.81 16.75 42.57
C PRO A 531 -18.06 15.52 43.43
N ALA A 532 -18.01 14.32 42.83
CA ALA A 532 -18.31 13.07 43.56
C ALA A 532 -17.20 12.72 44.57
N ARG A 533 -15.94 12.88 44.17
CA ARG A 533 -14.79 12.62 45.04
C ARG A 533 -14.67 13.65 46.16
N ALA A 534 -14.87 14.95 45.84
CA ALA A 534 -14.85 16.03 46.81
C ALA A 534 -15.90 15.83 47.88
N GLU A 535 -17.13 15.43 47.54
CA GLU A 535 -18.19 15.14 48.47
C GLU A 535 -17.88 13.92 49.33
N ALA A 536 -17.36 12.85 48.73
CA ALA A 536 -16.94 11.65 49.49
C ALA A 536 -15.83 11.98 50.49
N ASN A 537 -14.84 12.79 50.08
CA ASN A 537 -13.74 13.22 50.94
C ASN A 537 -14.24 14.15 52.07
N ARG A 538 -15.17 15.08 51.76
CA ARG A 538 -15.79 15.95 52.75
C ARG A 538 -16.53 15.18 53.82
N ILE A 539 -17.29 14.16 53.42
CA ILE A 539 -17.98 13.25 54.38
C ILE A 539 -16.95 12.50 55.23
N ALA A 540 -15.89 11.98 54.63
CA ALA A 540 -14.80 11.30 55.31
C ALA A 540 -14.11 12.22 56.30
N TRP A 541 -13.86 13.48 55.93
CA TRP A 541 -13.27 14.50 56.78
C TRP A 541 -14.14 14.75 58.01
N GLN A 542 -15.45 15.02 57.81
CA GLN A 542 -16.42 15.21 58.91
C GLN A 542 -16.55 14.03 59.87
N THR A 543 -16.52 12.83 59.29
CA THR A 543 -16.57 11.57 60.08
C THR A 543 -15.31 11.37 60.91
N PHE A 544 -14.14 11.74 60.33
CA PHE A 544 -12.86 11.61 60.99
C PHE A 544 -12.68 12.65 62.12
N TRP A 545 -13.00 13.92 61.87
CA TRP A 545 -12.86 15.03 62.79
C TRP A 545 -14.09 15.15 63.69
N THR A 546 -14.27 14.17 64.58
CA THR A 546 -15.32 14.22 65.60
C THR A 546 -15.06 15.39 66.57
N PRO A 547 -16.10 15.96 67.19
CA PRO A 547 -15.93 17.03 68.20
C PRO A 547 -14.91 16.69 69.27
N GLN A 548 -14.85 15.42 69.72
CA GLN A 548 -13.86 14.97 70.69
C GLN A 548 -12.43 15.04 70.11
N ARG A 549 -12.20 14.50 68.89
CA ARG A 549 -10.89 14.52 68.27
C ARG A 549 -10.39 15.93 67.98
N VAL A 550 -11.26 16.84 67.61
CA VAL A 550 -10.94 18.26 67.44
C VAL A 550 -10.55 18.90 68.76
N ALA A 551 -11.27 18.57 69.82
CA ALA A 551 -10.91 19.05 71.19
C ALA A 551 -9.56 18.52 71.64
N ASP A 552 -9.29 17.20 71.48
CA ASP A 552 -8.02 16.59 71.83
C ASP A 552 -6.83 17.22 71.08
N VAL A 553 -6.97 17.45 69.76
CA VAL A 553 -5.93 18.09 68.93
C VAL A 553 -5.77 19.56 69.30
N SER A 554 -6.85 20.27 69.64
CA SER A 554 -6.81 21.65 70.10
C SER A 554 -6.02 21.79 71.43
N ASP A 555 -6.27 20.88 72.35
CA ASP A 555 -5.56 20.83 73.62
C ASP A 555 -4.07 20.56 73.43
N ILE A 556 -3.71 19.58 72.59
CA ILE A 556 -2.33 19.28 72.23
C ILE A 556 -1.65 20.46 71.57
N LEU A 557 -2.31 21.13 70.57
CA LEU A 557 -1.77 22.29 69.87
C LEU A 557 -1.53 23.45 70.80
N GLN A 558 -2.48 23.71 71.70
CA GLN A 558 -2.36 24.80 72.70
C GLN A 558 -1.23 24.48 73.69
N THR A 559 -1.18 23.30 74.27
CA THR A 559 -0.17 22.89 75.25
C THR A 559 1.23 22.92 74.69
N VAL A 560 1.43 22.32 73.48
CA VAL A 560 2.74 22.26 72.83
C VAL A 560 3.10 23.60 72.26
N GLY A 561 2.14 24.33 71.66
CA GLY A 561 2.32 25.67 71.08
C GLY A 561 2.79 26.69 72.15
N ALA A 562 2.13 26.75 73.27
CA ALA A 562 2.54 27.61 74.39
C ALA A 562 3.95 27.28 74.91
N ALA A 563 4.29 25.98 75.00
CA ALA A 563 5.64 25.54 75.38
C ALA A 563 6.72 25.95 74.39
N LEU A 564 6.39 26.18 73.13
CA LEU A 564 7.27 26.58 72.07
C LEU A 564 7.22 28.08 71.78
N GLY A 565 6.32 28.87 72.44
CA GLY A 565 6.23 30.32 72.33
C GLY A 565 5.26 30.81 71.20
N PHE A 566 4.38 29.97 70.68
CA PHE A 566 3.31 30.42 69.81
C PHE A 566 2.19 31.11 70.55
N ALA A 567 1.51 32.07 69.94
CA ALA A 567 0.33 32.72 70.52
C ALA A 567 -0.84 31.75 70.69
N ASP A 568 -1.69 32.01 71.68
CA ASP A 568 -2.82 31.13 72.05
C ASP A 568 -3.80 30.91 70.89
N ASP A 569 -3.91 31.91 70.03
CA ASP A 569 -4.79 31.85 68.82
C ASP A 569 -4.08 31.56 67.50
N ALA A 570 -2.77 31.24 67.56
CA ALA A 570 -1.93 31.03 66.38
C ALA A 570 -2.52 29.98 65.39
N PHE A 571 -3.18 28.95 65.93
CA PHE A 571 -3.75 27.85 65.16
C PHE A 571 -5.28 27.91 65.02
N ALA A 572 -5.91 29.05 65.40
CA ALA A 572 -7.35 29.23 65.28
C ALA A 572 -7.86 29.06 63.83
N PRO A 573 -7.13 29.50 62.76
CA PRO A 573 -7.51 29.22 61.38
C PRO A 573 -7.60 27.71 61.08
N PHE A 574 -6.63 26.91 61.49
CA PHE A 574 -6.62 25.45 61.34
C PHE A 574 -7.80 24.80 62.06
N LEU A 575 -8.06 25.13 63.30
CA LEU A 575 -9.17 24.58 64.09
C LEU A 575 -10.53 24.89 63.45
N ARG A 576 -10.70 26.08 62.84
CA ARG A 576 -11.89 26.39 62.04
C ARG A 576 -12.02 25.54 60.81
N LEU A 577 -10.89 25.27 60.12
CA LEU A 577 -10.85 24.44 58.94
C LEU A 577 -11.24 22.99 59.25
N LEU A 578 -10.84 22.44 60.42
CA LEU A 578 -11.25 21.11 60.85
C LEU A 578 -12.76 20.94 60.98
N GLY A 579 -13.47 22.06 61.38
CA GLY A 579 -14.93 22.09 61.53
C GLY A 579 -15.69 22.54 60.28
N ASP A 580 -15.02 22.91 59.20
CA ASP A 580 -15.67 23.41 57.99
C ASP A 580 -16.42 22.30 57.24
N THR A 581 -17.76 22.53 57.13
CA THR A 581 -18.67 21.55 56.46
C THR A 581 -19.18 22.03 55.11
N ARG A 582 -18.80 23.21 54.66
CA ARG A 582 -19.41 23.91 53.49
C ARG A 582 -18.50 24.07 52.32
N MET A 583 -17.32 23.47 52.37
CA MET A 583 -16.33 23.58 51.30
C MET A 583 -16.80 22.87 50.02
N SER A 584 -16.76 23.59 48.93
CA SER A 584 -17.04 23.06 47.55
C SER A 584 -15.77 22.92 46.74
N PRO A 585 -15.66 21.97 45.82
CA PRO A 585 -14.52 21.89 44.93
C PRO A 585 -14.41 23.15 44.09
N ALA A 586 -13.20 23.69 43.96
CA ALA A 586 -12.90 24.78 43.05
C ALA A 586 -12.39 24.23 41.71
N LEU A 587 -12.74 24.94 40.65
CA LEU A 587 -12.15 24.63 39.34
C LEU A 587 -10.68 25.04 39.33
N PRO A 588 -9.79 24.22 38.71
CA PRO A 588 -8.39 24.57 38.59
C PRO A 588 -8.22 25.84 37.76
N ASP A 589 -7.36 26.75 38.24
CA ASP A 589 -6.95 27.89 37.46
C ASP A 589 -6.23 27.42 36.18
N PRO A 590 -6.42 28.09 35.03
CA PRO A 590 -5.70 27.80 33.81
C PRO A 590 -4.19 27.66 33.98
N ALA A 591 -3.62 28.36 34.96
CA ALA A 591 -2.21 28.25 35.33
C ALA A 591 -1.76 26.82 35.68
N TYR A 592 -2.66 26.00 36.21
CA TYR A 592 -2.36 24.59 36.61
C TYR A 592 -2.64 23.59 35.52
N PHE A 593 -3.21 23.97 34.37
CA PHE A 593 -3.64 23.04 33.34
C PHE A 593 -2.49 22.17 32.82
N GLU A 594 -1.31 22.72 32.64
CA GLU A 594 -0.13 21.97 32.23
C GLU A 594 0.27 20.90 33.25
N LEU A 595 0.30 21.27 34.54
CA LEU A 595 0.60 20.33 35.63
C LEU A 595 -0.43 19.18 35.69
N LEU A 596 -1.68 19.50 35.41
CA LEU A 596 -2.80 18.57 35.45
C LEU A 596 -2.99 17.79 34.13
N GLY A 597 -2.21 18.10 33.09
CA GLY A 597 -2.34 17.51 31.74
C GLY A 597 -3.62 17.92 31.01
N ILE A 598 -4.19 19.08 31.37
CA ILE A 598 -5.44 19.61 30.77
C ILE A 598 -5.08 20.47 29.56
N VAL A 599 -5.72 20.21 28.44
CA VAL A 599 -5.59 20.99 27.20
C VAL A 599 -6.97 21.21 26.58
N PRO A 600 -7.18 22.33 25.84
CA PRO A 600 -8.40 22.49 25.08
C PRO A 600 -8.49 21.44 23.97
N ASP A 601 -9.70 21.04 23.61
CA ASP A 601 -9.90 20.17 22.46
C ASP A 601 -9.56 20.92 21.16
N SER A 602 -9.10 20.18 20.16
CA SER A 602 -8.60 20.74 18.88
C SER A 602 -9.64 21.53 18.09
N ASP A 603 -10.92 21.27 18.32
CA ASP A 603 -12.03 22.00 17.72
C ASP A 603 -12.60 23.12 18.62
N GLY A 604 -12.01 23.30 19.80
CA GLY A 604 -12.46 24.29 20.79
C GLY A 604 -13.80 23.94 21.48
N SER A 605 -14.31 22.72 21.27
CA SER A 605 -15.63 22.30 21.80
C SER A 605 -15.58 21.77 23.24
N GLY A 606 -14.40 21.62 23.83
CA GLY A 606 -14.25 21.03 25.15
C GLY A 606 -12.82 20.96 25.66
N TRP A 607 -12.59 20.07 26.62
CA TRP A 607 -11.34 19.87 27.32
C TRP A 607 -10.91 18.42 27.29
N ARG A 608 -9.60 18.20 27.22
CA ARG A 608 -8.97 16.89 27.35
C ARG A 608 -8.00 16.87 28.53
N GLN A 609 -7.93 15.75 29.23
CA GLN A 609 -6.93 15.53 30.27
C GLN A 609 -6.10 14.29 29.95
N TYR A 610 -4.79 14.44 29.94
CA TYR A 610 -3.81 13.41 29.69
C TYR A 610 -3.19 12.93 31.01
N LEU A 611 -3.38 11.66 31.31
CA LEU A 611 -2.78 10.99 32.46
C LEU A 611 -1.64 10.12 31.98
N THR A 612 -0.47 10.28 32.59
CA THR A 612 0.73 9.47 32.30
C THR A 612 0.92 8.42 33.38
N LEU A 613 0.88 7.15 32.99
CA LEU A 613 0.95 6.02 33.89
C LEU A 613 2.22 5.18 33.65
N LYS A 614 2.70 4.52 34.71
CA LYS A 614 3.79 3.56 34.62
C LYS A 614 3.20 2.15 34.84
N PRO A 615 3.44 1.16 33.94
CA PRO A 615 3.08 -0.23 34.18
C PRO A 615 3.70 -0.77 35.45
N GLY A 616 2.94 -1.56 36.22
CA GLY A 616 3.42 -2.32 37.37
C GLY A 616 3.86 -3.73 36.96
N GLU A 617 4.32 -4.54 37.93
CA GLU A 617 4.80 -5.92 37.66
C GLU A 617 3.70 -6.85 37.13
N HIS A 618 2.45 -6.63 37.54
CA HIS A 618 1.32 -7.45 37.15
C HIS A 618 0.47 -6.81 36.04
N TYR A 619 1.02 -5.80 35.35
CA TYR A 619 0.32 -5.07 34.28
C TYR A 619 -0.01 -5.96 33.09
N ARG A 620 -1.29 -5.90 32.67
CA ARG A 620 -1.78 -6.52 31.42
C ARG A 620 -2.59 -5.52 30.62
N ALA A 621 -2.02 -5.06 29.53
CA ALA A 621 -2.57 -3.97 28.69
C ALA A 621 -3.99 -4.27 28.17
N ALA A 622 -4.26 -5.50 27.71
CA ALA A 622 -5.58 -5.89 27.23
C ALA A 622 -6.65 -5.84 28.32
N THR A 623 -6.33 -6.34 29.52
CA THR A 623 -7.25 -6.30 30.67
C THR A 623 -7.51 -4.86 31.12
N PHE A 624 -6.48 -4.03 31.10
CA PHE A 624 -6.63 -2.62 31.41
C PHE A 624 -7.51 -1.89 30.40
N TYR A 625 -7.28 -2.15 29.10
CA TYR A 625 -8.11 -1.61 28.03
C TYR A 625 -9.60 -1.98 28.23
N ASP A 626 -9.89 -3.25 28.49
CA ASP A 626 -11.28 -3.71 28.67
C ASP A 626 -11.95 -3.06 29.89
N ARG A 627 -11.23 -2.93 31.02
CA ARG A 627 -11.76 -2.25 32.22
C ARG A 627 -11.98 -0.76 31.98
N LEU A 628 -11.06 -0.10 31.29
CA LEU A 628 -11.17 1.33 30.97
C LEU A 628 -12.31 1.58 29.96
N ALA A 629 -12.46 0.71 28.98
CA ALA A 629 -13.56 0.77 28.00
C ALA A 629 -14.94 0.63 28.66
N GLN A 630 -15.05 -0.14 29.79
CA GLN A 630 -16.29 -0.25 30.54
C GLN A 630 -16.70 1.06 31.23
N THR A 631 -15.76 1.95 31.49
CA THR A 631 -16.09 3.28 32.05
C THR A 631 -16.75 4.19 31.00
N GLY A 632 -16.56 3.92 29.72
CA GLY A 632 -17.12 4.70 28.60
C GLY A 632 -16.57 6.11 28.44
N THR A 633 -15.65 6.56 29.33
CA THR A 633 -15.25 7.96 29.48
C THR A 633 -13.79 8.21 29.15
N ALA A 634 -12.98 7.18 28.96
CA ALA A 634 -11.54 7.34 28.79
C ALA A 634 -11.01 6.50 27.62
N ARG A 635 -9.96 7.01 26.98
CA ARG A 635 -9.21 6.34 25.92
C ARG A 635 -7.81 5.98 26.39
N LEU A 636 -7.31 4.83 25.95
CA LEU A 636 -5.99 4.32 26.29
C LEU A 636 -5.05 4.35 25.11
N PHE A 637 -3.82 4.82 25.33
CA PHE A 637 -2.68 4.54 24.49
C PHE A 637 -1.61 3.82 25.29
N ASP A 638 -1.38 2.56 24.94
CA ASP A 638 -0.29 1.73 25.42
C ASP A 638 0.56 1.34 24.20
N PRO A 639 1.85 1.70 24.13
CA PRO A 639 2.68 1.43 22.97
C PRO A 639 2.81 -0.06 22.63
N VAL A 640 2.85 -0.93 23.63
CA VAL A 640 2.97 -2.39 23.44
C VAL A 640 1.66 -2.97 22.93
N PHE A 641 0.55 -2.63 23.58
CA PHE A 641 -0.79 -3.06 23.17
C PHE A 641 -1.17 -2.53 21.78
N PHE A 642 -0.83 -1.28 21.51
CA PHE A 642 -1.01 -0.67 20.21
C PHE A 642 -0.26 -1.43 19.10
N ALA A 643 1.04 -1.74 19.34
CA ALA A 643 1.86 -2.48 18.38
C ALA A 643 1.29 -3.88 18.12
N GLU A 644 0.85 -4.58 19.18
CA GLU A 644 0.20 -5.88 19.06
C GLU A 644 -1.11 -5.79 18.27
N ARG A 645 -1.97 -4.81 18.60
CA ARG A 645 -3.25 -4.62 17.93
C ARG A 645 -3.09 -4.24 16.47
N LEU A 646 -2.10 -3.39 16.18
CA LEU A 646 -1.75 -3.01 14.81
C LEU A 646 -1.22 -4.22 14.02
N GLY A 647 -0.42 -5.09 14.65
CA GLY A 647 0.03 -6.37 14.06
C GLY A 647 -1.13 -7.31 13.75
N GLN A 648 -2.12 -7.44 14.65
CA GLN A 648 -3.35 -8.22 14.41
C GLN A 648 -4.18 -7.63 13.27
N PHE A 649 -4.35 -6.32 13.25
CA PHE A 649 -5.04 -5.62 12.17
C PHE A 649 -4.33 -5.83 10.81
N LEU A 650 -3.01 -5.74 10.80
CA LEU A 650 -2.18 -5.99 9.62
C LEU A 650 -2.36 -7.42 9.10
N SER A 651 -2.30 -8.42 10.00
CA SER A 651 -2.52 -9.83 9.67
C SER A 651 -3.91 -10.07 9.06
N LYS A 652 -4.95 -9.50 9.67
CA LYS A 652 -6.32 -9.59 9.16
C LYS A 652 -6.44 -8.96 7.77
N THR A 653 -5.90 -7.76 7.61
CA THR A 653 -5.93 -7.04 6.34
C THR A 653 -5.16 -7.79 5.25
N PHE A 654 -3.98 -8.33 5.56
CA PHE A 654 -3.20 -9.14 4.62
C PHE A 654 -4.00 -10.33 4.10
N ARG A 655 -4.64 -11.10 4.98
CA ARG A 655 -5.49 -12.24 4.60
C ARG A 655 -6.70 -11.81 3.75
N GLN A 656 -7.35 -10.72 4.11
CA GLN A 656 -8.48 -10.18 3.34
C GLN A 656 -8.04 -9.73 1.93
N MET A 657 -6.93 -9.01 1.82
CA MET A 657 -6.38 -8.58 0.54
C MET A 657 -5.98 -9.77 -0.33
N LEU A 658 -5.30 -10.76 0.25
CA LEU A 658 -4.92 -11.99 -0.45
C LEU A 658 -6.14 -12.72 -1.01
N LEU A 659 -7.23 -12.82 -0.24
CA LEU A 659 -8.48 -13.43 -0.67
C LEU A 659 -9.17 -12.62 -1.78
N VAL A 660 -9.36 -11.32 -1.58
CA VAL A 660 -10.10 -10.48 -2.54
C VAL A 660 -9.36 -10.38 -3.87
N VAL A 661 -8.07 -10.03 -3.82
CA VAL A 661 -7.25 -9.89 -5.04
C VAL A 661 -7.02 -11.26 -5.69
N GLY A 662 -6.76 -12.30 -4.90
CA GLY A 662 -6.60 -13.66 -5.39
C GLY A 662 -7.87 -14.20 -6.06
N ALA A 663 -9.04 -14.04 -5.44
CA ALA A 663 -10.32 -14.46 -6.01
C ALA A 663 -10.64 -13.67 -7.29
N SER A 664 -10.44 -12.34 -7.29
CA SER A 664 -10.66 -11.52 -8.48
C SER A 664 -9.73 -11.91 -9.63
N ALA A 665 -8.47 -12.24 -9.33
CA ALA A 665 -7.53 -12.74 -10.31
C ALA A 665 -7.97 -14.11 -10.90
N VAL A 666 -8.42 -15.04 -10.06
CA VAL A 666 -8.95 -16.34 -10.51
C VAL A 666 -10.15 -16.14 -11.44
N VAL A 667 -11.10 -15.28 -11.05
CA VAL A 667 -12.30 -14.98 -11.87
C VAL A 667 -11.89 -14.38 -13.20
N LEU A 668 -11.02 -13.35 -13.19
CA LEU A 668 -10.59 -12.65 -14.40
C LEU A 668 -9.82 -13.56 -15.35
N LEU A 669 -8.90 -14.38 -14.84
CA LEU A 669 -8.16 -15.36 -15.63
C LEU A 669 -9.08 -16.47 -16.17
N SER A 670 -10.05 -16.93 -15.38
CA SER A 670 -11.03 -17.94 -15.81
C SER A 670 -11.90 -17.40 -16.94
N LEU A 671 -12.33 -16.13 -16.86
CA LEU A 671 -13.06 -15.46 -17.92
C LEU A 671 -12.20 -15.25 -19.17
N PHE A 672 -10.92 -14.93 -19.00
CA PHE A 672 -10.00 -14.71 -20.10
C PHE A 672 -9.66 -16.00 -20.85
N PHE A 673 -9.25 -17.03 -20.13
CA PHE A 673 -8.85 -18.29 -20.74
C PHE A 673 -10.05 -19.19 -21.09
N CYS A 674 -11.17 -19.06 -20.40
CA CYS A 674 -12.28 -20.01 -20.43
C CYS A 674 -11.81 -21.48 -20.26
N ASP A 675 -10.74 -21.67 -19.50
CA ASP A 675 -10.07 -22.95 -19.28
C ASP A 675 -9.43 -22.97 -17.88
N LEU A 676 -9.97 -23.80 -17.00
CA LEU A 676 -9.49 -23.94 -15.63
C LEU A 676 -8.06 -24.48 -15.55
N THR A 677 -7.65 -25.30 -16.54
CA THR A 677 -6.27 -25.82 -16.58
C THR A 677 -5.29 -24.69 -16.83
N LEU A 678 -5.57 -23.83 -17.81
CA LEU A 678 -4.72 -22.67 -18.10
C LEU A 678 -4.75 -21.64 -16.98
N THR A 679 -5.92 -21.46 -16.35
CA THR A 679 -6.06 -20.60 -15.16
C THR A 679 -5.17 -21.13 -14.02
N GLY A 680 -5.23 -22.42 -13.72
CA GLY A 680 -4.37 -23.04 -12.70
C GLY A 680 -2.89 -22.94 -13.01
N LEU A 681 -2.51 -23.12 -14.28
CA LEU A 681 -1.13 -22.94 -14.73
C LEU A 681 -0.64 -21.50 -14.57
N ALA A 682 -1.50 -20.51 -14.82
CA ALA A 682 -1.15 -19.09 -14.62
C ALA A 682 -0.94 -18.73 -13.14
N LEU A 683 -1.67 -19.39 -12.25
CA LEU A 683 -1.57 -19.17 -10.81
C LEU A 683 -0.40 -19.92 -10.15
N LEU A 684 0.17 -20.93 -10.79
CA LEU A 684 1.24 -21.76 -10.20
C LEU A 684 2.51 -20.97 -9.89
N PRO A 685 3.09 -20.16 -10.81
CA PRO A 685 4.25 -19.31 -10.50
C PRO A 685 3.97 -18.31 -9.39
N LEU A 686 2.74 -17.80 -9.35
CA LEU A 686 2.28 -16.85 -8.35
C LEU A 686 2.25 -17.47 -6.95
N ALA A 687 1.62 -18.63 -6.81
CA ALA A 687 1.59 -19.36 -5.54
C ALA A 687 3.02 -19.71 -5.08
N GLY A 688 3.89 -20.13 -6.03
CA GLY A 688 5.30 -20.37 -5.78
C GLY A 688 6.03 -19.13 -5.29
N ALA A 689 5.76 -17.97 -5.88
CA ALA A 689 6.37 -16.69 -5.47
C ALA A 689 6.00 -16.32 -4.03
N PHE A 690 4.74 -16.50 -3.65
CA PHE A 690 4.31 -16.28 -2.26
C PHE A 690 5.01 -17.21 -1.28
N VAL A 691 4.94 -18.50 -1.54
CA VAL A 691 5.54 -19.53 -0.68
C VAL A 691 7.04 -19.32 -0.53
N CYS A 692 7.75 -19.08 -1.63
CA CYS A 692 9.21 -18.87 -1.58
C CYS A 692 9.58 -17.57 -0.86
N THR A 693 8.85 -16.47 -1.10
CA THR A 693 9.14 -15.20 -0.44
C THR A 693 8.90 -15.31 1.07
N LEU A 694 7.75 -15.83 1.49
CA LEU A 694 7.42 -16.03 2.90
C LEU A 694 8.38 -17.03 3.57
N GLY A 695 8.74 -18.10 2.84
CA GLY A 695 9.70 -19.10 3.33
C GLY A 695 11.08 -18.51 3.61
N ILE A 696 11.61 -17.69 2.69
CA ILE A 696 12.90 -17.02 2.90
C ILE A 696 12.81 -16.00 4.03
N MET A 697 11.71 -15.22 4.11
CA MET A 697 11.51 -14.30 5.23
C MET A 697 11.45 -15.03 6.57
N GLY A 698 10.81 -16.21 6.61
CA GLY A 698 10.78 -17.08 7.77
C GLY A 698 12.17 -17.60 8.18
N ILE A 699 12.99 -18.02 7.23
CA ILE A 699 14.38 -18.47 7.47
C ILE A 699 15.25 -17.33 8.00
N VAL A 700 15.11 -16.14 7.41
CA VAL A 700 15.88 -14.96 7.83
C VAL A 700 15.37 -14.36 9.15
N GLY A 701 14.22 -14.83 9.63
CA GLY A 701 13.59 -14.34 10.86
C GLY A 701 13.00 -12.93 10.74
N ARG A 702 12.74 -12.45 9.53
CA ARG A 702 12.20 -11.11 9.30
C ARG A 702 10.68 -11.12 9.38
N PRO A 703 10.09 -10.31 10.28
CA PRO A 703 8.63 -10.17 10.34
C PRO A 703 8.10 -9.37 9.13
N LEU A 704 6.81 -9.56 8.85
CA LEU A 704 6.07 -8.73 7.92
C LEU A 704 5.63 -7.43 8.60
N ASP A 705 5.95 -6.32 8.00
CA ASP A 705 5.58 -4.97 8.41
C ASP A 705 4.48 -4.38 7.50
N ILE A 706 4.09 -3.11 7.74
CA ILE A 706 3.08 -2.42 6.93
C ILE A 706 3.44 -2.39 5.44
N PRO A 707 4.69 -2.05 5.03
CA PRO A 707 5.11 -2.13 3.63
C PRO A 707 4.98 -3.53 3.02
N ALA A 708 5.08 -4.59 3.82
CA ALA A 708 4.92 -5.95 3.33
C ALA A 708 3.49 -6.29 2.85
N LEU A 709 2.47 -5.51 3.24
CA LEU A 709 1.13 -5.60 2.62
C LEU A 709 1.20 -5.36 1.10
N MET A 710 2.09 -4.50 0.65
CA MET A 710 2.33 -4.25 -0.76
C MET A 710 2.83 -5.49 -1.49
N LEU A 711 3.59 -6.37 -0.80
CA LEU A 711 4.08 -7.63 -1.36
C LEU A 711 2.92 -8.46 -1.93
N ALA A 712 1.86 -8.67 -1.14
CA ALA A 712 0.73 -9.48 -1.59
C ALA A 712 0.14 -8.95 -2.90
N ILE A 713 0.01 -7.64 -3.00
CA ILE A 713 -0.66 -6.97 -4.11
C ILE A 713 0.24 -6.88 -5.33
N ILE A 714 1.51 -6.52 -5.14
CA ILE A 714 2.47 -6.42 -6.22
C ILE A 714 2.73 -7.80 -6.83
N VAL A 715 2.93 -8.82 -6.00
CA VAL A 715 3.16 -10.19 -6.47
C VAL A 715 1.91 -10.74 -7.15
N LEU A 716 0.71 -10.50 -6.60
CA LEU A 716 -0.55 -10.92 -7.22
C LEU A 716 -0.83 -10.18 -8.53
N GLY A 717 -0.68 -8.87 -8.56
CA GLY A 717 -0.96 -8.07 -9.76
C GLY A 717 0.02 -8.36 -10.90
N MET A 718 1.31 -8.23 -10.61
CA MET A 718 2.36 -8.29 -11.64
C MET A 718 2.87 -9.70 -11.92
N GLY A 719 2.88 -10.58 -10.91
CA GLY A 719 3.32 -11.95 -11.08
C GLY A 719 2.44 -12.73 -12.05
N ILE A 720 1.16 -12.41 -12.13
CA ILE A 720 0.21 -12.98 -13.09
C ILE A 720 0.56 -12.60 -14.52
N ASP A 721 1.01 -11.36 -14.74
CA ASP A 721 1.27 -10.84 -16.08
C ASP A 721 2.32 -11.65 -16.82
N TYR A 722 3.40 -12.05 -16.15
CA TYR A 722 4.47 -12.87 -16.75
C TYR A 722 3.96 -14.24 -17.18
N ALA A 723 3.16 -14.89 -16.33
CA ALA A 723 2.52 -16.16 -16.64
C ALA A 723 1.51 -16.02 -17.77
N LEU A 724 0.69 -14.96 -17.74
CA LEU A 724 -0.32 -14.67 -18.75
C LEU A 724 0.30 -14.48 -20.14
N PHE A 725 1.33 -13.65 -20.27
CA PHE A 725 2.06 -13.44 -21.52
C PHE A 725 2.70 -14.74 -22.01
N THR A 726 3.30 -15.53 -21.11
CA THR A 726 3.95 -16.80 -21.48
C THR A 726 2.93 -17.82 -21.98
N ILE A 727 1.82 -18.02 -21.27
CA ILE A 727 0.76 -18.95 -21.68
C ILE A 727 0.16 -18.50 -23.01
N ARG A 728 -0.10 -17.19 -23.17
CA ARG A 728 -0.66 -16.64 -24.39
C ARG A 728 0.26 -16.84 -25.59
N ALA A 729 1.56 -16.69 -25.39
CA ALA A 729 2.55 -16.97 -26.42
C ALA A 729 2.51 -18.43 -26.87
N PHE A 730 2.40 -19.36 -25.93
CA PHE A 730 2.24 -20.78 -26.26
C PHE A 730 0.88 -21.09 -26.92
N GLN A 731 -0.20 -20.46 -26.47
CA GLN A 731 -1.50 -20.55 -27.16
C GLN A 731 -1.38 -20.12 -28.63
N ARG A 732 -0.65 -19.03 -28.87
CA ARG A 732 -0.55 -18.37 -30.16
C ARG A 732 0.39 -19.09 -31.13
N TYR A 733 1.58 -19.43 -30.67
CA TYR A 733 2.66 -19.90 -31.53
C TYR A 733 2.90 -21.42 -31.43
N GLY A 734 2.64 -22.05 -30.29
CA GLY A 734 2.61 -23.53 -30.10
C GLY A 734 3.93 -24.26 -30.23
N SER A 735 4.93 -23.71 -30.91
CA SER A 735 6.24 -24.32 -31.10
C SER A 735 7.35 -23.43 -30.55
N GLU A 736 8.33 -24.02 -29.88
CA GLU A 736 9.51 -23.31 -29.39
C GLU A 736 10.46 -22.85 -30.48
N THR A 737 10.34 -23.42 -31.66
CA THR A 737 11.13 -23.03 -32.83
C THR A 737 10.61 -21.77 -33.51
N ASP A 738 9.41 -21.30 -33.13
CA ASP A 738 8.82 -20.08 -33.67
C ASP A 738 9.59 -18.84 -33.17
N PRO A 739 10.14 -18.02 -34.08
CA PRO A 739 10.88 -16.81 -33.69
C PRO A 739 10.02 -15.79 -32.93
N GLU A 740 8.71 -15.79 -33.12
CA GLU A 740 7.79 -14.90 -32.43
C GLU A 740 7.61 -15.33 -30.95
N LEU A 741 7.64 -16.62 -30.63
CA LEU A 741 7.64 -17.12 -29.26
C LEU A 741 8.89 -16.67 -28.50
N ALA A 742 10.05 -16.69 -29.17
CA ALA A 742 11.30 -16.18 -28.60
C ALA A 742 11.23 -14.66 -28.32
N LEU A 743 10.54 -13.90 -29.17
CA LEU A 743 10.30 -12.48 -28.94
C LEU A 743 9.41 -12.22 -27.71
N PHE A 744 8.29 -12.96 -27.57
CA PHE A 744 7.46 -12.88 -26.37
C PHE A 744 8.22 -13.22 -25.11
N ARG A 745 9.03 -14.28 -25.14
CA ARG A 745 9.88 -14.68 -23.99
C ARG A 745 10.86 -13.56 -23.61
N THR A 746 11.45 -12.89 -24.60
CA THR A 746 12.32 -11.73 -24.37
C THR A 746 11.54 -10.57 -23.78
N THR A 747 10.33 -10.30 -24.25
CA THR A 747 9.44 -9.27 -23.72
C THR A 747 9.14 -9.51 -22.23
N VAL A 748 8.74 -10.74 -21.87
CA VAL A 748 8.44 -11.11 -20.48
C VAL A 748 9.68 -10.98 -19.59
N PHE A 749 10.85 -11.40 -20.10
CA PHE A 749 12.10 -11.25 -19.34
C PHE A 749 12.46 -9.79 -19.11
N LEU A 750 12.35 -8.93 -20.13
CA LEU A 750 12.66 -7.52 -20.01
C LEU A 750 11.69 -6.79 -19.10
N ALA A 751 10.39 -7.12 -19.17
CA ALA A 751 9.39 -6.60 -18.25
C ALA A 751 9.71 -7.02 -16.80
N ALA A 752 10.02 -8.29 -16.55
CA ALA A 752 10.41 -8.74 -15.23
C ALA A 752 11.72 -8.08 -14.75
N ALA A 753 12.72 -7.97 -15.63
CA ALA A 753 14.00 -7.35 -15.30
C ALA A 753 13.88 -5.84 -15.01
N SER A 754 13.09 -5.10 -15.80
CA SER A 754 12.81 -3.67 -15.54
C SER A 754 12.15 -3.48 -14.18
N THR A 755 11.19 -4.34 -13.85
CA THR A 755 10.51 -4.29 -12.55
C THR A 755 11.44 -4.69 -11.40
N LEU A 756 12.27 -5.71 -11.56
CA LEU A 756 13.30 -6.06 -10.58
C LEU A 756 14.31 -4.93 -10.35
N VAL A 757 14.69 -4.22 -11.40
CA VAL A 757 15.56 -3.02 -11.28
C VAL A 757 14.85 -1.93 -10.49
N GLY A 758 13.55 -1.66 -10.75
CA GLY A 758 12.79 -0.63 -10.05
C GLY A 758 12.63 -0.92 -8.55
N PHE A 759 12.21 -2.14 -8.20
CA PHE A 759 12.08 -2.54 -6.78
C PHE A 759 13.42 -2.80 -6.12
N GLY A 760 14.43 -3.25 -6.88
CA GLY A 760 15.82 -3.34 -6.42
C GLY A 760 16.41 -1.97 -6.05
N ALA A 761 16.07 -0.94 -6.79
CA ALA A 761 16.46 0.43 -6.47
C ALA A 761 15.90 0.88 -5.10
N LEU A 762 14.67 0.49 -4.73
CA LEU A 762 14.11 0.75 -3.39
C LEU A 762 14.94 0.13 -2.26
N MET A 763 15.60 -1.01 -2.50
CA MET A 763 16.47 -1.63 -1.49
C MET A 763 17.70 -0.76 -1.15
N SER A 764 18.08 0.15 -2.05
CA SER A 764 19.19 1.09 -1.85
C SER A 764 18.80 2.30 -1.01
N ALA A 765 17.53 2.46 -0.66
CA ALA A 765 17.06 3.54 0.19
C ALA A 765 17.56 3.38 1.63
N ASP A 766 17.77 4.51 2.28
CA ASP A 766 18.10 4.56 3.70
C ASP A 766 16.82 4.51 4.56
N HIS A 767 15.70 5.00 4.02
CA HIS A 767 14.39 4.98 4.68
C HIS A 767 13.85 3.55 4.82
N ALA A 768 13.55 3.14 6.06
CA ALA A 768 13.18 1.76 6.39
C ALA A 768 11.96 1.23 5.60
N VAL A 769 10.94 2.07 5.40
CA VAL A 769 9.72 1.73 4.64
C VAL A 769 10.04 1.36 3.19
N PHE A 770 10.87 2.17 2.51
CA PHE A 770 11.26 1.89 1.12
C PHE A 770 12.12 0.62 1.03
N LYS A 771 13.07 0.46 1.93
CA LYS A 771 13.95 -0.70 1.99
C LYS A 771 13.17 -2.00 2.23
N SER A 772 12.22 -1.99 3.16
CA SER A 772 11.37 -3.14 3.46
C SER A 772 10.47 -3.49 2.28
N ALA A 773 9.77 -2.51 1.72
CA ALA A 773 8.93 -2.70 0.54
C ALA A 773 9.73 -3.16 -0.68
N GLY A 774 10.94 -2.60 -0.89
CA GLY A 774 11.84 -2.99 -1.96
C GLY A 774 12.26 -4.45 -1.85
N LEU A 775 12.71 -4.88 -0.68
CA LEU A 775 13.19 -6.25 -0.45
C LEU A 775 12.07 -7.29 -0.64
N THR A 776 10.91 -7.04 -0.05
CA THR A 776 9.77 -7.98 -0.14
C THR A 776 9.22 -8.07 -1.55
N SER A 777 9.08 -6.93 -2.24
CA SER A 777 8.58 -6.89 -3.63
C SER A 777 9.59 -7.47 -4.62
N PHE A 778 10.87 -7.15 -4.46
CA PHE A 778 11.94 -7.74 -5.27
C PHE A 778 11.96 -9.26 -5.17
N GLY A 779 11.88 -9.81 -3.94
CA GLY A 779 11.81 -11.25 -3.72
C GLY A 779 10.59 -11.88 -4.40
N GLY A 780 9.41 -11.29 -4.21
CA GLY A 780 8.18 -11.77 -4.80
C GLY A 780 8.20 -11.79 -6.34
N ILE A 781 8.69 -10.72 -6.96
CA ILE A 781 8.81 -10.60 -8.42
C ILE A 781 9.88 -11.56 -8.94
N LEU A 782 11.01 -11.68 -8.26
CA LEU A 782 12.07 -12.62 -8.63
C LEU A 782 11.56 -14.05 -8.65
N PHE A 783 10.88 -14.50 -7.60
CA PHE A 783 10.35 -15.86 -7.54
C PHE A 783 9.19 -16.09 -8.51
N SER A 784 8.35 -15.09 -8.78
CA SER A 784 7.33 -15.15 -9.82
C SER A 784 7.95 -15.30 -11.21
N THR A 785 9.01 -14.54 -11.48
CA THR A 785 9.76 -14.61 -12.75
C THR A 785 10.43 -15.98 -12.89
N VAL A 786 11.17 -16.42 -11.88
CA VAL A 786 11.84 -17.72 -11.85
C VAL A 786 10.81 -18.84 -12.02
N GLY A 787 9.68 -18.79 -11.29
CA GLY A 787 8.58 -19.73 -11.43
C GLY A 787 8.00 -19.76 -12.85
N THR A 788 7.79 -18.59 -13.47
CA THR A 788 7.29 -18.47 -14.84
C THR A 788 8.26 -19.09 -15.86
N PHE A 789 9.56 -18.83 -15.70
CA PHE A 789 10.56 -19.36 -16.65
C PHE A 789 10.96 -20.81 -16.40
N ILE A 790 10.81 -21.33 -15.18
CA ILE A 790 11.19 -22.70 -14.80
C ILE A 790 9.99 -23.67 -14.79
N LEU A 791 8.88 -23.29 -14.15
CA LEU A 791 7.75 -24.20 -13.94
C LEU A 791 6.80 -24.27 -15.14
N LEU A 792 6.55 -23.15 -15.83
CA LEU A 792 5.57 -23.14 -16.92
C LEU A 792 6.02 -23.83 -18.21
N PRO A 793 7.25 -23.62 -18.75
CA PRO A 793 7.62 -24.18 -20.06
C PRO A 793 7.49 -25.72 -20.14
N PRO A 794 7.96 -26.53 -19.18
CA PRO A 794 7.79 -27.97 -19.24
C PRO A 794 6.32 -28.42 -19.28
N LEU A 795 5.47 -27.74 -18.48
CA LEU A 795 4.03 -28.04 -18.41
C LEU A 795 3.32 -27.62 -19.71
N LEU A 796 3.63 -26.45 -20.24
CA LEU A 796 3.04 -25.95 -21.47
C LEU A 796 3.47 -26.80 -22.67
N ARG A 797 4.74 -27.24 -22.73
CA ARG A 797 5.18 -28.20 -23.73
C ARG A 797 4.35 -29.48 -23.68
N ARG A 798 4.20 -30.05 -22.48
CA ARG A 798 3.41 -31.29 -22.33
C ARG A 798 1.95 -31.07 -22.72
N LEU A 799 1.39 -29.87 -22.49
CA LEU A 799 0.01 -29.56 -22.82
C LEU A 799 -0.21 -29.30 -24.31
N PHE A 800 0.72 -28.57 -24.95
CA PHE A 800 0.58 -28.13 -26.33
C PHE A 800 1.26 -29.08 -27.35
N ASN A 801 2.32 -29.82 -26.97
CA ASN A 801 2.96 -30.79 -27.85
C ASN A 801 2.32 -32.19 -27.82
N ARG A 802 1.33 -32.43 -26.98
CA ARG A 802 0.43 -33.58 -27.11
C ARG A 802 -0.54 -33.30 -28.26
N SER A 803 -0.02 -33.23 -29.49
CA SER A 803 -0.80 -33.57 -30.67
C SER A 803 -1.12 -35.05 -30.54
N PRO A 804 -2.36 -35.49 -30.66
CA PRO A 804 -2.63 -36.88 -30.95
C PRO A 804 -2.03 -37.15 -32.33
N ALA A 805 -0.79 -37.64 -32.37
CA ALA A 805 -0.30 -38.32 -33.58
C ALA A 805 -1.29 -39.45 -33.85
N GLY A 806 -2.08 -39.32 -34.92
CA GLY A 806 -3.09 -40.30 -35.29
C GLY A 806 -4.06 -40.59 -34.13
N GLY A 807 -5.12 -39.76 -33.99
CA GLY A 807 -6.07 -39.89 -32.88
C GLY A 807 -6.68 -41.26 -32.82
N ARG A 808 -6.14 -42.14 -31.95
CA ARG A 808 -6.77 -43.42 -31.59
C ARG A 808 -7.36 -43.28 -30.18
N HIS A 809 -8.58 -43.69 -30.00
CA HIS A 809 -9.10 -43.96 -28.67
C HIS A 809 -8.22 -44.97 -27.93
N ALA A 810 -8.29 -45.02 -26.60
CA ALA A 810 -7.68 -46.12 -25.81
C ALA A 810 -8.17 -47.50 -26.28
N THR A 811 -9.27 -47.57 -27.02
CA THR A 811 -9.85 -48.74 -27.69
C THR A 811 -9.31 -49.02 -29.07
N GLY A 812 -8.36 -48.18 -29.60
CA GLY A 812 -7.75 -48.41 -30.92
C GLY A 812 -8.53 -47.84 -32.10
N GLU A 813 -9.72 -47.26 -31.90
CA GLU A 813 -10.50 -46.62 -32.98
C GLU A 813 -9.98 -45.20 -33.31
N PRO A 814 -9.96 -44.79 -34.58
CA PRO A 814 -9.58 -43.43 -34.96
C PRO A 814 -10.58 -42.42 -34.40
N LEU A 815 -10.05 -41.38 -33.72
CA LEU A 815 -10.85 -40.24 -33.28
C LEU A 815 -11.40 -39.51 -34.49
N SER A 816 -12.68 -39.12 -34.47
CA SER A 816 -13.23 -38.27 -35.51
C SER A 816 -12.49 -36.93 -35.63
N ALA A 817 -12.40 -36.38 -36.83
CA ALA A 817 -11.72 -35.10 -37.12
C ALA A 817 -12.30 -33.98 -36.28
N CYS A 818 -13.64 -33.97 -36.04
CA CYS A 818 -14.30 -33.04 -35.17
C CYS A 818 -13.87 -33.17 -33.69
N THR A 819 -13.68 -34.39 -33.18
CA THR A 819 -13.18 -34.67 -31.85
C THR A 819 -11.71 -34.25 -31.72
N ALA A 820 -10.88 -34.57 -32.72
CA ALA A 820 -9.51 -34.13 -32.81
C ALA A 820 -9.38 -32.59 -32.87
N ALA A 821 -10.19 -31.93 -33.68
CA ALA A 821 -10.28 -30.48 -33.74
C ALA A 821 -10.70 -29.88 -32.40
N ARG A 822 -11.74 -30.45 -31.74
CA ARG A 822 -12.19 -30.02 -30.41
C ARG A 822 -11.07 -30.13 -29.36
N GLN A 823 -10.29 -31.20 -29.37
CA GLN A 823 -9.14 -31.34 -28.47
C GLN A 823 -8.04 -30.31 -28.78
N ARG A 824 -7.74 -30.06 -30.05
CA ARG A 824 -6.79 -29.05 -30.49
C ARG A 824 -7.25 -27.62 -30.07
N PHE A 825 -8.54 -27.33 -30.17
CA PHE A 825 -9.12 -26.04 -29.73
C PHE A 825 -9.17 -25.85 -28.23
N ARG A 826 -9.12 -26.91 -27.44
CA ARG A 826 -9.31 -26.86 -25.98
C ARG A 826 -8.39 -25.84 -25.29
N HIS A 827 -7.18 -25.64 -25.80
CA HIS A 827 -6.17 -24.75 -25.21
C HIS A 827 -5.82 -23.56 -26.10
N LEU A 828 -6.57 -23.33 -27.17
CA LEU A 828 -6.38 -22.18 -28.07
C LEU A 828 -7.03 -20.89 -27.51
N GLU A 829 -6.89 -19.81 -28.26
CA GLU A 829 -7.40 -18.50 -27.88
C GLU A 829 -8.92 -18.48 -27.68
N ILE A 830 -9.42 -17.60 -26.77
CA ILE A 830 -10.83 -17.53 -26.37
C ILE A 830 -11.79 -17.41 -27.57
N ARG A 831 -11.54 -16.48 -28.51
CA ARG A 831 -12.46 -16.24 -29.63
C ARG A 831 -12.61 -17.44 -30.54
N PRO A 832 -11.50 -18.03 -31.04
CA PRO A 832 -11.60 -19.25 -31.85
C PRO A 832 -12.25 -20.41 -31.10
N ARG A 833 -11.93 -20.59 -29.81
CA ARG A 833 -12.48 -21.66 -28.98
C ARG A 833 -13.98 -21.59 -28.85
N TRP A 834 -14.52 -20.40 -28.54
CA TRP A 834 -15.96 -20.19 -28.37
C TRP A 834 -16.73 -20.48 -29.65
N PHE A 835 -16.28 -19.93 -30.77
CA PHE A 835 -16.91 -20.17 -32.06
C PHE A 835 -16.76 -21.64 -32.51
N ALA A 836 -15.59 -22.21 -32.37
CA ALA A 836 -15.32 -23.59 -32.72
C ALA A 836 -16.15 -24.57 -31.89
N TRP A 837 -16.18 -24.37 -30.55
CA TRP A 837 -16.95 -25.21 -29.66
C TRP A 837 -18.45 -25.16 -29.98
N ARG A 838 -18.99 -23.98 -30.25
CA ARG A 838 -20.39 -23.81 -30.63
C ARG A 838 -20.70 -24.51 -31.95
N ARG A 839 -19.88 -24.31 -32.97
CA ARG A 839 -20.07 -24.97 -34.27
C ARG A 839 -19.87 -26.48 -34.26
N LEU A 840 -18.91 -26.96 -33.47
CA LEU A 840 -18.69 -28.40 -33.31
C LEU A 840 -19.81 -29.07 -32.48
N ARG A 841 -20.37 -28.38 -31.51
CA ARG A 841 -21.52 -28.88 -30.73
C ARG A 841 -22.79 -28.92 -31.57
N ASP A 842 -23.02 -27.85 -32.29
CA ASP A 842 -24.23 -27.67 -33.10
C ASP A 842 -24.05 -28.32 -34.48
N GLY A 843 -23.29 -29.42 -34.59
CA GLY A 843 -22.91 -30.12 -35.83
C GLY A 843 -24.03 -30.38 -36.87
N GLY A 844 -25.23 -29.90 -36.57
CA GLY A 844 -26.34 -29.78 -37.48
C GLY A 844 -26.23 -28.75 -38.59
N LEU A 845 -25.18 -27.83 -38.52
CA LEU A 845 -25.03 -26.76 -39.50
C LEU A 845 -24.85 -27.25 -40.94
N LEU A 846 -24.23 -28.42 -41.07
CA LEU A 846 -23.97 -29.08 -42.34
C LEU A 846 -24.73 -30.42 -42.45
N SER A 847 -25.63 -30.71 -41.49
CA SER A 847 -26.53 -31.85 -41.54
C SER A 847 -27.49 -31.67 -42.72
N GLY A 848 -27.50 -32.62 -43.60
CA GLY A 848 -28.29 -32.58 -44.87
C GLY A 848 -27.45 -32.19 -46.11
N LEU A 849 -26.17 -31.83 -45.93
CA LEU A 849 -25.27 -31.66 -47.06
C LEU A 849 -24.70 -33.06 -47.40
N SER A 850 -25.22 -33.67 -48.42
CA SER A 850 -24.68 -34.96 -48.96
C SER A 850 -23.57 -34.66 -49.94
N LEU A 851 -22.32 -34.78 -49.44
CA LEU A 851 -21.16 -34.72 -50.34
C LEU A 851 -20.91 -36.13 -50.92
N PRO A 852 -20.42 -36.24 -52.16
CA PRO A 852 -20.07 -37.55 -52.77
C PRO A 852 -18.92 -38.18 -51.98
N GLU A 853 -18.95 -39.51 -51.91
CA GLU A 853 -17.92 -40.31 -51.23
C GLU A 853 -16.51 -40.15 -51.85
N MET A 854 -16.46 -39.83 -53.12
CA MET A 854 -15.23 -39.56 -53.84
C MET A 854 -15.36 -38.26 -54.69
N VAL A 855 -14.37 -37.40 -54.51
CA VAL A 855 -14.28 -36.12 -55.22
C VAL A 855 -12.97 -36.02 -55.99
N ALA A 856 -13.09 -35.70 -57.27
CA ALA A 856 -11.91 -35.54 -58.16
C ALA A 856 -11.24 -34.19 -57.87
N GLY A 857 -10.08 -34.19 -57.17
CA GLY A 857 -9.29 -33.01 -56.89
C GLY A 857 -9.36 -32.53 -55.41
N PRO A 858 -8.63 -31.48 -55.07
CA PRO A 858 -8.60 -30.94 -53.71
C PRO A 858 -9.90 -30.16 -53.34
N ALA A 859 -10.17 -30.05 -52.05
CA ALA A 859 -11.18 -29.13 -51.55
C ALA A 859 -10.55 -27.78 -51.19
N LEU A 860 -11.12 -26.75 -51.71
CA LEU A 860 -10.74 -25.36 -51.45
C LEU A 860 -11.68 -24.71 -50.41
N VAL A 861 -11.14 -24.18 -49.35
CA VAL A 861 -11.92 -23.52 -48.28
C VAL A 861 -11.49 -22.04 -48.20
N TYR A 862 -12.45 -21.12 -48.42
CA TYR A 862 -12.18 -19.67 -48.37
C TYR A 862 -13.39 -18.87 -47.79
N PRO A 863 -13.16 -17.85 -46.96
CA PRO A 863 -11.99 -17.76 -46.11
C PRO A 863 -11.95 -18.95 -45.16
N VAL A 864 -10.77 -19.48 -44.91
CA VAL A 864 -10.64 -20.69 -44.05
C VAL A 864 -10.99 -20.45 -42.59
N GLU A 865 -11.07 -19.15 -42.23
CA GLU A 865 -11.31 -18.72 -40.85
C GLU A 865 -10.42 -19.47 -39.84
N TYR A 866 -11.03 -20.20 -38.91
CA TYR A 866 -10.31 -20.97 -37.89
C TYR A 866 -10.17 -22.45 -38.24
N GLY A 867 -10.49 -22.84 -39.46
CA GLY A 867 -10.27 -24.18 -39.98
C GLY A 867 -11.28 -25.25 -39.58
N ILE A 868 -12.45 -24.87 -39.03
CA ILE A 868 -13.45 -25.83 -38.52
C ILE A 868 -14.15 -26.56 -39.66
N GLU A 869 -14.59 -25.81 -40.64
CA GLU A 869 -15.23 -26.34 -41.84
C GLU A 869 -14.26 -27.19 -42.67
N ALA A 870 -12.99 -26.77 -42.74
CA ALA A 870 -11.93 -27.53 -43.35
C ALA A 870 -11.68 -28.89 -42.65
N ALA A 871 -11.66 -28.89 -41.32
CA ALA A 871 -11.55 -30.10 -40.53
C ALA A 871 -12.76 -31.05 -40.71
N TRP A 872 -13.96 -30.49 -40.79
CA TRP A 872 -15.19 -31.26 -41.05
C TRP A 872 -15.17 -31.87 -42.45
N LEU A 873 -14.73 -31.14 -43.48
CA LEU A 873 -14.59 -31.67 -44.84
C LEU A 873 -13.61 -32.85 -44.89
N ALA A 874 -12.46 -32.75 -44.20
CA ALA A 874 -11.47 -33.80 -44.12
C ALA A 874 -12.01 -35.05 -43.40
N GLU A 875 -12.98 -34.90 -42.52
CA GLU A 875 -13.67 -36.02 -41.86
C GLU A 875 -14.74 -36.67 -42.76
N THR A 876 -15.49 -35.83 -43.46
CA THR A 876 -16.65 -36.27 -44.26
C THR A 876 -16.23 -36.98 -45.54
N VAL A 877 -15.11 -36.57 -46.14
CA VAL A 877 -14.56 -37.16 -47.38
C VAL A 877 -13.12 -37.65 -47.11
N PRO A 878 -12.94 -38.93 -46.79
CA PRO A 878 -11.60 -39.48 -46.48
C PRO A 878 -10.63 -39.35 -47.65
N GLY A 879 -9.38 -38.89 -47.34
CA GLY A 879 -8.33 -38.76 -48.39
C GLY A 879 -8.40 -37.43 -49.15
N LEU A 880 -9.33 -36.54 -48.85
CA LEU A 880 -9.47 -35.24 -49.50
C LEU A 880 -8.34 -34.27 -49.08
N ARG A 881 -7.57 -33.79 -50.04
CA ARG A 881 -6.57 -32.74 -49.80
C ARG A 881 -7.24 -31.40 -49.59
N ILE A 882 -7.02 -30.79 -48.43
CA ILE A 882 -7.62 -29.50 -48.09
C ILE A 882 -6.63 -28.39 -48.49
N VAL A 883 -7.10 -27.39 -49.25
CA VAL A 883 -6.38 -26.18 -49.54
C VAL A 883 -7.21 -24.99 -49.02
N GLY A 884 -6.61 -24.06 -48.32
CA GLY A 884 -7.38 -22.95 -47.73
C GLY A 884 -6.60 -21.65 -47.70
N ALA A 885 -7.31 -20.53 -47.77
CA ALA A 885 -6.73 -19.20 -47.59
C ALA A 885 -7.61 -18.33 -46.70
N ASP A 886 -6.96 -17.38 -46.07
CA ASP A 886 -7.61 -16.30 -45.31
C ASP A 886 -6.72 -15.05 -45.32
N PRO A 887 -7.24 -13.84 -45.56
CA PRO A 887 -6.47 -12.62 -45.48
C PRO A 887 -5.94 -12.33 -44.07
N ASP A 888 -6.57 -12.87 -43.02
CA ASP A 888 -6.14 -12.70 -41.61
C ASP A 888 -5.10 -13.78 -41.24
N ARG A 889 -3.86 -13.32 -41.04
CA ARG A 889 -2.75 -14.20 -40.60
C ARG A 889 -3.00 -14.92 -39.30
N GLU A 890 -3.79 -14.33 -38.38
CA GLU A 890 -4.10 -14.95 -37.12
C GLU A 890 -5.05 -16.12 -37.29
N LYS A 891 -6.06 -15.97 -38.12
CA LYS A 891 -6.98 -17.05 -38.48
C LYS A 891 -6.25 -18.20 -39.19
N VAL A 892 -5.41 -17.88 -40.19
CA VAL A 892 -4.57 -18.86 -40.91
C VAL A 892 -3.70 -19.67 -39.96
N ARG A 893 -3.08 -19.02 -38.98
CA ARG A 893 -2.24 -19.68 -37.99
C ARG A 893 -3.03 -20.67 -37.14
N VAL A 894 -4.21 -20.32 -36.73
CA VAL A 894 -5.10 -21.19 -35.96
C VAL A 894 -5.61 -22.32 -36.85
N ALA A 895 -6.05 -22.01 -38.08
CA ALA A 895 -6.54 -22.97 -39.03
C ALA A 895 -5.51 -24.06 -39.37
N ARG A 896 -4.24 -23.69 -39.58
CA ARG A 896 -3.15 -24.66 -39.75
C ARG A 896 -3.02 -25.66 -38.63
N ARG A 897 -3.28 -25.21 -37.40
CA ARG A 897 -3.24 -26.08 -36.21
C ARG A 897 -4.47 -26.98 -36.09
N VAL A 898 -5.62 -26.50 -36.54
CA VAL A 898 -6.89 -27.26 -36.51
C VAL A 898 -6.94 -28.31 -37.58
N VAL A 899 -6.61 -27.96 -38.81
CA VAL A 899 -6.59 -28.88 -39.95
C VAL A 899 -5.43 -29.85 -39.82
N GLY A 900 -4.27 -29.44 -39.31
CA GLY A 900 -3.11 -30.34 -39.14
C GLY A 900 -2.22 -30.38 -40.37
N ALA A 901 -1.49 -31.52 -40.52
CA ALA A 901 -0.52 -31.73 -41.60
C ALA A 901 -1.18 -31.94 -42.97
N ASP A 902 -2.46 -32.28 -43.01
CA ASP A 902 -3.18 -32.70 -44.22
C ASP A 902 -3.74 -31.48 -45.01
N GLY A 903 -3.52 -30.24 -44.47
CA GLY A 903 -4.01 -29.06 -45.11
C GLY A 903 -2.94 -28.05 -45.54
N ASP A 904 -3.01 -27.56 -46.77
CA ASP A 904 -2.22 -26.40 -47.27
C ASP A 904 -2.99 -25.09 -47.04
N ILE A 905 -2.74 -24.44 -45.89
CA ILE A 905 -3.45 -23.23 -45.49
C ILE A 905 -2.53 -22.00 -45.66
N ARG A 906 -2.96 -21.03 -46.48
CA ARG A 906 -2.14 -19.86 -46.88
C ARG A 906 -2.74 -18.54 -46.41
N THR A 907 -1.91 -17.50 -46.29
CA THR A 907 -2.37 -16.15 -46.02
C THR A 907 -2.56 -15.37 -47.31
N GLY A 908 -3.74 -14.88 -47.56
CA GLY A 908 -4.05 -14.11 -48.73
C GLY A 908 -5.52 -14.23 -49.18
N GLY A 909 -5.85 -13.57 -50.27
CA GLY A 909 -7.14 -13.74 -50.92
C GLY A 909 -7.29 -15.04 -51.70
N LEU A 910 -8.43 -15.25 -52.32
CA LEU A 910 -8.69 -16.41 -53.19
C LEU A 910 -7.75 -16.47 -54.39
N ASP A 911 -7.26 -15.34 -54.85
CA ASP A 911 -6.27 -15.16 -55.90
C ASP A 911 -4.92 -15.83 -55.63
N VAL A 912 -4.45 -15.78 -54.38
CA VAL A 912 -3.20 -16.44 -53.94
C VAL A 912 -3.24 -17.95 -54.15
N LEU A 913 -4.40 -18.55 -54.16
CA LEU A 913 -4.57 -19.97 -54.39
C LEU A 913 -4.58 -20.34 -55.89
N GLY A 914 -4.86 -19.38 -56.77
CA GLY A 914 -4.87 -19.56 -58.23
C GLY A 914 -3.53 -19.38 -58.91
N GLU A 915 -2.65 -18.47 -58.40
CA GLU A 915 -1.40 -18.12 -59.07
C GLU A 915 -0.29 -19.17 -58.89
N ASP A 916 -0.18 -19.82 -57.73
CA ASP A 916 0.93 -20.70 -57.40
C ASP A 916 0.73 -22.18 -57.77
N THR A 917 -0.45 -22.58 -58.24
CA THR A 917 -0.82 -24.00 -58.35
C THR A 917 -1.07 -24.47 -59.80
N GLY A 918 -0.71 -23.64 -60.78
CA GLY A 918 -0.78 -24.08 -62.18
C GLY A 918 -2.18 -24.49 -62.68
N GLY A 919 -3.24 -23.81 -62.22
CA GLY A 919 -4.65 -24.14 -62.50
C GLY A 919 -5.17 -25.21 -61.50
N LEU A 920 -5.52 -24.79 -60.29
CA LEU A 920 -6.13 -25.71 -59.29
C LEU A 920 -7.48 -26.17 -59.83
N ASN A 921 -7.55 -27.44 -60.20
CA ASN A 921 -8.80 -28.10 -60.53
C ASN A 921 -9.41 -28.61 -59.21
N ALA A 922 -10.17 -27.76 -58.49
CA ALA A 922 -10.78 -28.13 -57.20
C ALA A 922 -12.04 -28.97 -57.46
N GLY A 923 -12.18 -30.06 -56.74
CA GLY A 923 -13.40 -30.85 -56.78
C GLY A 923 -14.51 -30.31 -55.87
N ILE A 924 -14.14 -29.58 -54.82
CA ILE A 924 -15.06 -28.87 -53.96
C ILE A 924 -14.51 -27.44 -53.70
N VAL A 925 -15.36 -26.46 -53.80
CA VAL A 925 -15.08 -25.08 -53.32
C VAL A 925 -16.07 -24.75 -52.21
N PHE A 926 -15.55 -24.42 -51.04
CA PHE A 926 -16.30 -24.14 -49.84
C PHE A 926 -16.09 -22.66 -49.43
N LEU A 927 -17.10 -21.85 -49.61
CA LEU A 927 -17.08 -20.44 -49.21
C LEU A 927 -17.74 -20.30 -47.84
N THR A 928 -16.94 -19.97 -46.79
CA THR A 928 -17.36 -20.01 -45.36
C THR A 928 -17.68 -18.66 -44.76
N GLY A 929 -17.30 -17.56 -45.43
CA GLY A 929 -17.45 -16.21 -44.89
C GLY A 929 -18.77 -15.54 -45.26
N ARG A 930 -18.98 -14.34 -44.73
CA ARG A 930 -20.04 -13.45 -45.17
C ARG A 930 -19.65 -12.89 -46.55
N LEU A 931 -20.40 -13.26 -47.60
CA LEU A 931 -20.24 -12.66 -48.92
C LEU A 931 -20.33 -11.12 -48.91
N SER A 932 -21.00 -10.56 -47.90
CA SER A 932 -21.14 -9.11 -47.69
C SER A 932 -19.90 -8.41 -47.13
N GLU A 933 -18.88 -9.14 -46.69
CA GLU A 933 -17.63 -8.57 -46.16
C GLU A 933 -16.57 -8.42 -47.25
N ASP A 934 -16.74 -9.04 -48.42
CA ASP A 934 -15.88 -8.87 -49.59
C ASP A 934 -16.34 -7.72 -50.49
N ALA A 935 -15.38 -7.01 -51.04
CA ALA A 935 -15.64 -5.82 -51.86
C ALA A 935 -16.42 -6.13 -53.20
N ASP A 936 -16.32 -7.39 -53.69
CA ASP A 936 -17.05 -7.87 -54.88
C ASP A 936 -17.40 -9.37 -54.75
N PRO A 937 -18.58 -9.69 -54.16
CA PRO A 937 -19.06 -11.05 -54.06
C PRO A 937 -19.26 -11.78 -55.39
N ALA A 938 -19.62 -11.04 -56.47
CA ALA A 938 -19.79 -11.59 -57.77
C ALA A 938 -18.45 -12.07 -58.38
N MET A 939 -17.40 -11.32 -58.17
CA MET A 939 -16.02 -11.69 -58.55
C MET A 939 -15.58 -12.94 -57.81
N LEU A 940 -15.89 -13.04 -56.49
CA LEU A 940 -15.56 -14.17 -55.65
C LEU A 940 -16.24 -15.47 -56.17
N LEU A 941 -17.53 -15.42 -56.49
CA LEU A 941 -18.31 -16.53 -57.05
C LEU A 941 -17.82 -16.95 -58.44
N ARG A 942 -17.48 -16.00 -59.33
CA ARG A 942 -16.85 -16.29 -60.64
C ARG A 942 -15.49 -16.95 -60.49
N THR A 943 -14.68 -16.47 -59.58
CA THR A 943 -13.35 -17.03 -59.35
C THR A 943 -13.49 -18.47 -58.82
N ALA A 944 -14.40 -18.70 -57.86
CA ALA A 944 -14.73 -20.04 -57.35
C ALA A 944 -15.20 -20.98 -58.47
N GLY A 945 -16.08 -20.47 -59.39
CA GLY A 945 -16.52 -21.23 -60.57
C GLY A 945 -15.40 -21.59 -61.53
N ARG A 946 -14.39 -20.70 -61.77
CA ARG A 946 -13.25 -21.01 -62.63
C ARG A 946 -12.32 -22.05 -62.06
N ILE A 947 -12.18 -22.13 -60.71
CA ILE A 947 -11.30 -23.06 -60.01
C ILE A 947 -11.92 -24.47 -59.93
N LEU A 948 -13.25 -24.60 -60.04
CA LEU A 948 -13.93 -25.89 -59.94
C LEU A 948 -13.78 -26.70 -61.23
N VAL A 949 -13.59 -28.02 -61.11
CA VAL A 949 -13.71 -28.97 -62.25
C VAL A 949 -15.17 -29.10 -62.72
N ALA A 950 -15.35 -29.60 -63.98
CA ALA A 950 -16.69 -30.01 -64.44
C ALA A 950 -17.23 -31.10 -63.48
N GLY A 951 -18.47 -30.99 -63.04
CA GLY A 951 -19.02 -31.88 -61.99
C GLY A 951 -18.60 -31.54 -60.57
N GLY A 952 -17.76 -30.48 -60.35
CA GLY A 952 -17.31 -30.07 -59.03
C GLY A 952 -18.43 -29.39 -58.25
N HIS A 953 -18.30 -29.38 -56.94
CA HIS A 953 -19.29 -28.93 -55.98
C HIS A 953 -18.91 -27.55 -55.41
N LEU A 954 -19.84 -26.59 -55.51
CA LEU A 954 -19.75 -25.29 -54.81
C LEU A 954 -20.66 -25.31 -53.56
N VAL A 955 -20.10 -24.97 -52.42
CA VAL A 955 -20.86 -24.81 -51.18
C VAL A 955 -20.65 -23.38 -50.66
N VAL A 956 -21.73 -22.63 -50.51
CA VAL A 956 -21.70 -21.26 -49.98
C VAL A 956 -22.45 -21.21 -48.67
N LEU A 957 -21.76 -20.84 -47.62
CA LEU A 957 -22.36 -20.57 -46.31
C LEU A 957 -22.68 -19.08 -46.22
N ALA A 958 -23.95 -18.72 -46.13
CA ALA A 958 -24.40 -17.37 -45.90
C ALA A 958 -25.04 -17.26 -44.51
N LYS A 959 -24.69 -16.26 -43.77
CA LYS A 959 -25.26 -16.01 -42.43
C LYS A 959 -26.49 -15.15 -42.58
N ALA A 960 -27.70 -15.69 -42.28
CA ALA A 960 -28.91 -14.87 -42.23
C ALA A 960 -28.78 -13.86 -41.08
N SER A 961 -29.20 -12.63 -41.34
CA SER A 961 -29.26 -11.57 -40.32
C SER A 961 -30.36 -11.82 -39.29
N GLY A 962 -30.09 -12.69 -38.35
CA GLY A 962 -31.07 -13.10 -37.30
C GLY A 962 -31.33 -12.01 -36.28
N GLY A 963 -32.59 -11.59 -36.18
CA GLY A 963 -33.14 -10.46 -35.45
C GLY A 963 -33.07 -10.48 -33.90
N ARG A 964 -31.99 -10.92 -33.26
CA ARG A 964 -31.88 -10.93 -31.79
C ARG A 964 -30.69 -10.21 -31.19
N ARG A 965 -30.02 -9.30 -31.90
CA ARG A 965 -28.95 -8.47 -31.33
C ARG A 965 -29.28 -6.96 -31.24
N ARG A 966 -30.53 -6.60 -30.94
CA ARG A 966 -31.02 -5.21 -30.86
C ARG A 966 -30.67 -4.45 -29.58
N ARG A 967 -29.92 -5.01 -28.60
CA ARG A 967 -29.61 -4.30 -27.31
C ARG A 967 -28.27 -3.64 -27.17
N LEU A 968 -27.35 -3.78 -28.13
CA LEU A 968 -26.05 -3.10 -28.10
C LEU A 968 -25.61 -2.54 -29.48
N SER A 969 -26.52 -2.48 -30.48
CA SER A 969 -26.23 -1.99 -31.83
C SER A 969 -26.09 -0.47 -31.94
N TRP A 970 -26.69 0.28 -31.03
CA TRP A 970 -26.66 1.75 -31.07
C TRP A 970 -25.25 2.37 -30.91
N LEU A 971 -24.30 1.65 -30.31
CA LEU A 971 -22.90 2.05 -30.18
C LEU A 971 -22.07 1.70 -31.44
N ARG A 972 -22.55 0.84 -32.32
CA ARG A 972 -21.82 0.38 -33.49
C ARG A 972 -22.33 0.99 -34.79
N GLU A 973 -23.57 1.45 -34.84
CA GLU A 973 -24.21 2.04 -36.04
C GLU A 973 -23.65 3.43 -36.45
N LYS A 974 -22.87 4.08 -35.60
CA LYS A 974 -22.26 5.38 -35.90
C LYS A 974 -20.87 5.30 -36.56
N VAL A 975 -20.31 4.13 -36.80
CA VAL A 975 -18.90 4.00 -37.28
C VAL A 975 -18.75 3.18 -38.58
N THR A 976 -19.74 2.41 -39.03
CA THR A 976 -19.61 1.64 -40.28
C THR A 976 -20.94 1.57 -41.03
N SER A 977 -21.08 2.43 -42.03
CA SER A 977 -21.95 2.18 -43.19
C SER A 977 -21.32 1.05 -44.03
N GLY A 978 -21.57 -0.22 -43.63
CA GLY A 978 -21.23 -1.37 -44.43
C GLY A 978 -22.36 -1.69 -45.43
N PRO A 979 -22.07 -2.31 -46.57
CA PRO A 979 -23.07 -2.65 -47.58
C PRO A 979 -24.11 -3.64 -47.02
N GLU A 980 -25.34 -3.57 -47.52
CA GLU A 980 -26.46 -4.42 -47.12
C GLU A 980 -26.14 -5.92 -47.37
N PRO A 981 -26.69 -6.84 -46.53
CA PRO A 981 -26.43 -8.26 -46.69
C PRO A 981 -27.06 -8.79 -47.99
N TYR A 982 -26.30 -9.53 -48.77
CA TYR A 982 -26.75 -10.21 -49.97
C TYR A 982 -27.92 -11.18 -49.67
N ASN A 983 -28.96 -11.12 -50.50
CA ASN A 983 -30.07 -12.08 -50.38
C ASN A 983 -29.64 -13.39 -51.06
N LEU A 984 -29.92 -14.54 -50.43
CA LEU A 984 -29.57 -15.85 -50.98
C LEU A 984 -30.28 -16.15 -52.32
N ALA A 985 -31.42 -15.51 -52.58
CA ALA A 985 -32.11 -15.58 -53.89
C ALA A 985 -31.25 -14.95 -54.99
N ASP A 986 -30.48 -13.91 -54.67
CA ASP A 986 -29.57 -13.26 -55.61
C ASP A 986 -28.34 -14.16 -55.92
N VAL A 987 -27.85 -14.89 -54.90
CA VAL A 987 -26.79 -15.88 -55.06
C VAL A 987 -27.27 -17.03 -55.94
N GLU A 988 -28.44 -17.55 -55.73
CA GLU A 988 -29.06 -18.59 -56.53
C GLU A 988 -29.26 -18.18 -57.99
N THR A 989 -29.77 -16.97 -58.22
CA THR A 989 -29.96 -16.41 -59.57
C THR A 989 -28.60 -16.21 -60.25
N PHE A 990 -27.59 -15.77 -59.54
CA PHE A 990 -26.24 -15.59 -60.06
C PHE A 990 -25.62 -16.94 -60.47
N LEU A 991 -25.73 -17.96 -59.63
CA LEU A 991 -25.18 -19.31 -59.89
C LEU A 991 -25.87 -19.94 -61.12
N GLN A 992 -27.17 -19.75 -61.31
CA GLN A 992 -27.89 -20.22 -62.52
C GLN A 992 -27.37 -19.56 -63.80
N ARG A 993 -27.07 -18.26 -63.71
CA ARG A 993 -26.48 -17.52 -64.85
C ARG A 993 -25.06 -17.92 -65.22
N GLU A 994 -24.28 -18.37 -64.22
CA GLU A 994 -22.88 -18.79 -64.42
C GLU A 994 -22.75 -20.29 -64.75
N GLY A 995 -23.85 -20.98 -65.05
CA GLY A 995 -23.85 -22.36 -65.54
C GLY A 995 -23.81 -23.45 -64.45
N PHE A 996 -24.26 -23.13 -63.21
CA PHE A 996 -24.40 -24.14 -62.14
C PHE A 996 -25.75 -24.82 -62.22
N GLN A 997 -25.76 -26.14 -62.01
CA GLN A 997 -26.97 -26.95 -61.97
C GLN A 997 -27.18 -27.55 -60.56
N GLN A 998 -28.35 -28.20 -60.35
CA GLN A 998 -28.74 -28.87 -59.10
C GLN A 998 -28.59 -28.01 -57.86
N ILE A 999 -29.02 -26.73 -57.92
CA ILE A 999 -28.89 -25.83 -56.81
C ILE A 999 -29.84 -26.26 -55.69
N LYS A 1000 -29.27 -26.56 -54.50
CA LYS A 1000 -30.01 -26.86 -53.26
C LYS A 1000 -29.68 -25.82 -52.19
N ARG A 1001 -30.66 -25.44 -51.39
CA ARG A 1001 -30.51 -24.58 -50.26
C ARG A 1001 -31.14 -25.19 -49.00
N ASN A 1002 -30.53 -24.93 -47.85
CA ASN A 1002 -31.08 -25.35 -46.58
C ASN A 1002 -30.96 -24.20 -45.55
N ALA A 1003 -32.01 -24.07 -44.73
CA ALA A 1003 -32.02 -23.20 -43.57
C ALA A 1003 -31.87 -24.04 -42.30
N ALA A 1004 -31.04 -23.62 -41.39
CA ALA A 1004 -30.88 -24.34 -40.11
C ALA A 1004 -32.19 -24.39 -39.34
N ALA A 1005 -32.59 -25.58 -38.93
CA ALA A 1005 -33.88 -25.82 -38.23
C ALA A 1005 -34.00 -25.14 -36.85
N ASP A 1006 -32.91 -24.68 -36.29
CA ASP A 1006 -32.82 -24.07 -34.94
C ASP A 1006 -32.95 -22.56 -34.90
N GLY A 1007 -33.27 -21.91 -36.01
CA GLY A 1007 -33.42 -20.47 -36.09
C GLY A 1007 -32.13 -19.67 -35.90
N THR A 1008 -30.93 -20.29 -35.94
CA THR A 1008 -29.63 -19.61 -35.85
C THR A 1008 -29.29 -18.84 -37.11
N GLY A 1009 -30.07 -18.98 -38.15
CA GLY A 1009 -30.02 -18.21 -39.38
C GLY A 1009 -28.79 -18.47 -40.29
N ASP A 1010 -28.08 -19.55 -40.07
CA ASP A 1010 -27.03 -19.98 -41.01
C ASP A 1010 -27.66 -20.77 -42.15
N LEU A 1011 -27.52 -20.26 -43.37
CA LEU A 1011 -28.05 -20.87 -44.59
C LEU A 1011 -26.89 -21.32 -45.42
N TRP A 1012 -27.05 -22.43 -46.14
CA TRP A 1012 -26.10 -22.83 -47.18
C TRP A 1012 -26.77 -23.01 -48.54
N VAL A 1013 -26.02 -22.71 -49.58
CA VAL A 1013 -26.37 -23.02 -50.96
C VAL A 1013 -25.37 -23.99 -51.50
N TRP A 1014 -25.80 -25.07 -52.07
CA TRP A 1014 -24.99 -26.07 -52.74
C TRP A 1014 -25.38 -26.12 -54.23
N ALA A 1015 -24.37 -26.16 -55.10
CA ALA A 1015 -24.54 -26.21 -56.52
C ALA A 1015 -23.44 -27.05 -57.19
N ILE A 1016 -23.76 -27.65 -58.33
CA ILE A 1016 -22.81 -28.46 -59.15
C ILE A 1016 -22.48 -27.64 -60.40
N ARG A 1017 -21.17 -27.56 -60.75
CA ARG A 1017 -20.73 -26.94 -62.01
C ARG A 1017 -20.99 -27.88 -63.18
N THR A 1018 -21.58 -27.38 -64.31
CA THR A 1018 -21.73 -28.12 -65.53
C THR A 1018 -20.45 -28.22 -66.30
#